data_ca57927b2bf14fbcf9c44e54f8a87e45
#
_entry.id   ca57927b2bf14fbcf9c44e54f8a87e45
#
_cell.length_a   1.000
_cell.length_b   1.000
_cell.length_c   1.000
_cell.angle_alpha   90.00
_cell.angle_beta   90.00
_cell.angle_gamma   90.00
#
_symmetry.space_group_name_H-M   'P 1'
#
loop_
_entity.id
_entity.type
_entity.pdbx_description
1 polymer ?
#
loop_
_entity_poly.entity_id
_entity_poly.type
_entity_poly.pdbx_seq_one_letter_code
_entity_poly.pdbx_strand_id
1 'polypeptide(L)'
;MHSILDQDIMYLAGVGPRKKEILSKELNINTFGDLLEYYPYKYVDRTQIYRIAQLQGDMPYVQVKGHILSFEEFDMGPRKKRIVAHFTDGWNVADLVWFQGAKYVLSTYKVGVEYIVFGKPSVYGGRYQFAHPDIDEATELKLAEMGMQPHYGTTERMKKAGITSRAMERLTKGLLEQMQAPLTETLPPFITNALHLVSRDQAMRGVHYPHNTDELQRAQMRLKFEELFYVQLNILRYANFHRRKYRGYNFSKIGQFFNSFYHNNLPFELTGAQKRVMHEIRKDMDSGRQMNRLLQGDVGSGKTLVALMSMLIAVDNGFQACIMAPTEILAEQHLATVQQMLQGTGVTAELLTGIVKGKRRADVLQRLASGQLHILVGTHALLEDSVQFAHLGLAVVDEQHRFGVKQRAKLWGKNDNPPHVLVMTATPIPRTLAMTIYGDLDVSVIDELPPGRKPIQTLHKYDNQTTSLYAGIRQQVGLGRQVYIVYPLIKESEKTDLKNLEEGYEALSDIFPEYKMSKIHGKMKSKEKEAEMARFASGETQILVATTVIEVGVNVPNASVMVILDAQRFGLSQLHQLRGRVGRGADQSYCILVTNRALSAETRKRIDIMCETNDGFRIAEADLKLRGPGDLEGTQQSGMAFDLKIADIARDGALVQLARDEAQKIVDRDPDCNLPEHAMLWNRLKELRKTNIDWAAIS
;
A
#
# COMPACT_ATOMS: atom_id res chain seq x y z
N MET A 1 -4.12 32.75 -23.04
CA MET A 1 -3.19 33.45 -22.16
C MET A 1 -2.38 32.39 -21.43
N HIS A 2 -1.04 32.46 -21.51
CA HIS A 2 -0.21 31.59 -20.69
C HIS A 2 -0.40 32.00 -19.22
N SER A 3 -0.66 31.05 -18.36
CA SER A 3 -0.75 31.28 -16.91
C SER A 3 0.62 31.74 -16.39
N ILE A 4 0.68 32.64 -15.43
CA ILE A 4 1.92 32.99 -14.74
C ILE A 4 2.62 31.75 -14.18
N LEU A 5 1.88 30.71 -13.88
CA LEU A 5 2.37 29.43 -13.36
C LEU A 5 3.19 28.64 -14.41
N ASP A 6 2.97 28.88 -15.70
CA ASP A 6 3.72 28.21 -16.79
C ASP A 6 5.08 28.89 -17.05
N GLN A 7 5.36 30.00 -16.38
CA GLN A 7 6.60 30.74 -16.55
C GLN A 7 7.79 29.93 -15.99
N ASP A 8 8.90 29.96 -16.72
CA ASP A 8 10.13 29.27 -16.33
C ASP A 8 10.68 29.81 -15.01
N ILE A 9 11.08 28.89 -14.11
CA ILE A 9 11.59 29.20 -12.77
C ILE A 9 12.82 30.13 -12.78
N MET A 10 13.55 30.19 -13.88
CA MET A 10 14.72 31.07 -14.04
C MET A 10 14.39 32.55 -13.89
N TYR A 11 13.13 32.93 -14.19
CA TYR A 11 12.68 34.32 -14.11
C TYR A 11 12.26 34.75 -12.70
N LEU A 12 12.27 33.81 -11.74
CA LEU A 12 12.01 34.14 -10.34
C LEU A 12 13.23 34.81 -9.72
N ALA A 13 13.01 35.92 -9.01
CA ALA A 13 14.04 36.63 -8.29
C ALA A 13 14.81 35.71 -7.32
N GLY A 14 16.14 35.66 -7.44
CA GLY A 14 17.00 34.76 -6.66
C GLY A 14 17.24 33.38 -7.27
N VAL A 15 16.66 33.06 -8.45
CA VAL A 15 16.93 31.85 -9.23
C VAL A 15 17.69 32.23 -10.50
N GLY A 16 18.98 31.94 -10.54
CA GLY A 16 19.78 32.07 -11.75
C GLY A 16 19.95 30.74 -12.49
N PRO A 17 20.62 30.70 -13.67
CA PRO A 17 20.75 29.49 -14.48
C PRO A 17 21.28 28.26 -13.71
N ARG A 18 22.27 28.47 -12.83
CA ARG A 18 22.84 27.39 -12.00
C ARG A 18 21.87 26.81 -11.01
N LYS A 19 21.06 27.65 -10.34
CA LYS A 19 20.05 27.17 -9.39
C LYS A 19 18.89 26.50 -10.11
N LYS A 20 18.46 27.02 -11.28
CA LYS A 20 17.47 26.38 -12.15
C LYS A 20 17.88 24.95 -12.49
N GLU A 21 19.13 24.77 -12.97
CA GLU A 21 19.63 23.43 -13.35
C GLU A 21 19.55 22.44 -12.17
N ILE A 22 19.88 22.90 -10.96
CA ILE A 22 19.82 22.06 -9.74
C ILE A 22 18.38 21.76 -9.36
N LEU A 23 17.49 22.76 -9.34
CA LEU A 23 16.06 22.58 -9.02
C LEU A 23 15.39 21.62 -10.01
N SER A 24 15.71 21.75 -11.30
CA SER A 24 15.21 20.85 -12.34
C SER A 24 15.70 19.41 -12.16
N LYS A 25 17.02 19.20 -11.93
CA LYS A 25 17.60 17.86 -11.82
C LYS A 25 17.27 17.12 -10.51
N GLU A 26 17.20 17.86 -9.39
CA GLU A 26 17.01 17.27 -8.06
C GLU A 26 15.54 17.14 -7.66
N LEU A 27 14.68 18.06 -8.10
CA LEU A 27 13.28 18.14 -7.68
C LEU A 27 12.28 18.23 -8.85
N ASN A 28 12.75 18.18 -10.09
CA ASN A 28 11.93 18.38 -11.30
C ASN A 28 11.13 19.71 -11.31
N ILE A 29 11.65 20.76 -10.65
CA ILE A 29 11.04 22.08 -10.60
C ILE A 29 11.55 22.90 -11.79
N ASN A 30 10.68 23.16 -12.80
CA ASN A 30 10.99 23.87 -14.02
C ASN A 30 10.20 25.16 -14.16
N THR A 31 9.02 25.26 -13.58
CA THR A 31 8.09 26.36 -13.69
C THR A 31 7.72 26.97 -12.33
N PHE A 32 7.08 28.12 -12.33
CA PHE A 32 6.50 28.71 -11.12
C PHE A 32 5.43 27.79 -10.50
N GLY A 33 4.64 27.11 -11.32
CA GLY A 33 3.67 26.12 -10.87
C GLY A 33 4.32 24.97 -10.14
N ASP A 34 5.43 24.41 -10.67
CA ASP A 34 6.15 23.31 -10.02
C ASP A 34 6.67 23.72 -8.63
N LEU A 35 7.14 24.97 -8.49
CA LEU A 35 7.60 25.48 -7.19
C LEU A 35 6.46 25.59 -6.18
N LEU A 36 5.28 26.07 -6.58
CA LEU A 36 4.12 26.14 -5.70
C LEU A 36 3.53 24.78 -5.35
N GLU A 37 3.69 23.79 -6.22
CA GLU A 37 3.26 22.43 -5.97
C GLU A 37 4.34 21.59 -5.25
N TYR A 38 5.48 22.21 -4.89
CA TYR A 38 6.46 21.58 -4.02
C TYR A 38 6.18 21.93 -2.55
N TYR A 39 5.39 21.09 -1.90
CA TYR A 39 4.87 21.34 -0.56
C TYR A 39 5.89 21.11 0.56
N PRO A 40 5.79 21.84 1.68
CA PRO A 40 6.59 21.57 2.88
C PRO A 40 6.25 20.17 3.45
N TYR A 41 7.27 19.43 3.85
CA TYR A 41 7.08 18.11 4.48
C TYR A 41 6.84 18.19 5.99
N LYS A 42 7.18 19.31 6.61
CA LYS A 42 7.06 19.54 8.05
C LYS A 42 6.84 21.03 8.33
N TYR A 43 6.14 21.30 9.42
CA TYR A 43 5.96 22.65 9.95
C TYR A 43 6.48 22.71 11.37
N VAL A 44 7.07 23.84 11.73
CA VAL A 44 7.53 24.11 13.07
C VAL A 44 6.71 25.27 13.61
N ASP A 45 6.00 25.03 14.71
CA ASP A 45 5.21 26.04 15.38
C ASP A 45 6.11 27.07 16.02
N ARG A 46 6.01 28.33 15.54
CA ARG A 46 6.68 29.51 16.08
C ARG A 46 5.68 30.53 16.64
N THR A 47 4.46 30.12 16.94
CA THR A 47 3.45 31.03 17.50
C THR A 47 3.63 31.24 19.00
N GLN A 48 4.28 30.31 19.71
CA GLN A 48 4.46 30.36 21.15
C GLN A 48 5.87 30.81 21.53
N ILE A 49 5.97 31.81 22.39
CA ILE A 49 7.19 32.22 23.07
C ILE A 49 7.13 31.70 24.50
N TYR A 50 8.09 30.83 24.85
CA TYR A 50 8.20 30.27 26.20
C TYR A 50 9.10 31.16 27.06
N ARG A 51 8.86 31.16 28.37
CA ARG A 51 9.83 31.65 29.36
C ARG A 51 10.86 30.55 29.65
N ILE A 52 12.07 30.94 30.01
CA ILE A 52 13.14 30.00 30.35
C ILE A 52 12.71 29.08 31.49
N ALA A 53 11.91 29.58 32.46
CA ALA A 53 11.35 28.80 33.57
C ALA A 53 10.35 27.70 33.14
N GLN A 54 9.78 27.80 31.95
CA GLN A 54 8.80 26.83 31.41
C GLN A 54 9.47 25.70 30.60
N LEU A 55 10.78 25.79 30.37
CA LEU A 55 11.52 24.80 29.60
C LEU A 55 11.59 23.47 30.34
N GLN A 56 11.57 22.38 29.54
CA GLN A 56 11.83 21.01 29.97
C GLN A 56 12.88 20.40 29.06
N GLY A 57 13.71 19.50 29.57
CA GLY A 57 14.85 18.97 28.83
C GLY A 57 14.51 18.07 27.64
N ASP A 58 13.27 17.59 27.55
CA ASP A 58 12.74 16.73 26.48
C ASP A 58 11.81 17.47 25.50
N MET A 59 11.63 18.79 25.68
CA MET A 59 10.81 19.58 24.77
C MET A 59 11.31 19.53 23.32
N PRO A 60 10.40 19.64 22.34
CA PRO A 60 10.76 19.89 20.94
C PRO A 60 11.45 21.26 20.78
N TYR A 61 11.69 21.68 19.55
CA TYR A 61 12.19 23.03 19.29
C TYR A 61 11.19 24.07 19.80
N VAL A 62 11.69 25.03 20.59
CA VAL A 62 10.90 26.09 21.24
C VAL A 62 11.50 27.45 20.96
N GLN A 63 10.71 28.53 21.14
CA GLN A 63 11.17 29.92 21.09
C GLN A 63 11.23 30.52 22.47
N VAL A 64 12.29 31.29 22.71
CA VAL A 64 12.46 32.10 23.93
C VAL A 64 12.83 33.52 23.49
N LYS A 65 12.19 34.51 24.08
CA LYS A 65 12.49 35.94 23.85
C LYS A 65 13.32 36.46 25.00
N GLY A 66 14.35 37.26 24.70
CA GLY A 66 15.20 37.86 25.71
C GLY A 66 16.41 38.57 25.14
N HIS A 67 17.42 38.81 25.92
CA HIS A 67 18.65 39.49 25.49
C HIS A 67 19.91 38.75 25.96
N ILE A 68 21.01 38.96 25.23
CA ILE A 68 22.30 38.43 25.58
C ILE A 68 22.94 39.30 26.63
N LEU A 69 23.40 38.70 27.75
CA LEU A 69 24.08 39.36 28.84
C LEU A 69 25.59 39.47 28.58
N SER A 70 26.21 38.40 28.14
CA SER A 70 27.64 38.33 27.92
C SER A 70 28.01 37.16 27.02
N PHE A 71 29.22 37.18 26.48
CA PHE A 71 29.83 36.08 25.72
C PHE A 71 31.03 35.52 26.47
N GLU A 72 31.18 34.21 26.46
CA GLU A 72 32.37 33.50 26.90
C GLU A 72 33.00 32.70 25.76
N GLU A 73 34.31 32.78 25.62
CA GLU A 73 35.06 32.00 24.63
C GLU A 73 35.86 30.92 25.32
N PHE A 74 35.70 29.68 24.87
CA PHE A 74 36.46 28.52 25.34
C PHE A 74 37.36 28.01 24.21
N ASP A 75 38.66 27.88 24.49
CA ASP A 75 39.60 27.30 23.53
C ASP A 75 39.51 25.76 23.57
N MET A 76 39.16 25.15 22.45
CA MET A 76 38.96 23.69 22.32
C MET A 76 40.08 23.01 21.51
N GLY A 77 41.20 23.72 21.30
CA GLY A 77 42.36 23.26 20.55
C GLY A 77 42.62 24.04 19.25
N PRO A 78 43.62 23.68 18.44
CA PRO A 78 44.05 24.46 17.30
C PRO A 78 42.91 24.81 16.34
N ARG A 79 42.57 26.10 16.26
CA ARG A 79 41.52 26.68 15.39
C ARG A 79 40.07 26.31 15.75
N LYS A 80 39.80 25.72 16.93
CA LYS A 80 38.46 25.40 17.39
C LYS A 80 38.11 26.20 18.64
N LYS A 81 37.12 27.11 18.52
CA LYS A 81 36.61 27.90 19.66
C LYS A 81 35.14 27.54 19.87
N ARG A 82 34.77 27.32 21.13
CA ARG A 82 33.37 27.21 21.58
C ARG A 82 32.97 28.58 22.11
N ILE A 83 31.86 29.12 21.62
CA ILE A 83 31.24 30.34 22.13
C ILE A 83 30.03 29.98 22.96
N VAL A 84 29.91 30.56 24.12
CA VAL A 84 28.74 30.51 24.97
C VAL A 84 28.23 31.94 25.18
N ALA A 85 26.95 32.18 24.83
CA ALA A 85 26.32 33.45 25.16
C ALA A 85 25.32 33.19 26.30
N HIS A 86 25.41 33.94 27.38
CA HIS A 86 24.45 33.93 28.46
C HIS A 86 23.23 34.75 28.07
N PHE A 87 22.09 34.09 27.94
CA PHE A 87 20.83 34.67 27.44
C PHE A 87 19.80 34.70 28.55
N THR A 88 19.11 35.79 28.74
CA THR A 88 18.10 35.94 29.77
C THR A 88 16.77 36.45 29.22
N ASP A 89 15.66 35.94 29.78
CA ASP A 89 14.31 36.45 29.60
C ASP A 89 13.90 37.53 30.64
N GLY A 90 14.88 38.05 31.38
CA GLY A 90 14.72 38.98 32.45
C GLY A 90 14.53 38.35 33.83
N TRP A 91 14.27 37.04 33.92
CA TRP A 91 14.04 36.30 35.16
C TRP A 91 15.04 35.13 35.34
N ASN A 92 15.25 34.39 34.29
CA ASN A 92 16.14 33.21 34.29
C ASN A 92 17.19 33.35 33.19
N VAL A 93 18.23 32.49 33.25
CA VAL A 93 19.33 32.47 32.28
C VAL A 93 19.43 31.10 31.64
N ALA A 94 19.63 31.10 30.33
CA ALA A 94 19.97 29.93 29.51
C ALA A 94 21.25 30.21 28.70
N ASP A 95 21.95 29.16 28.29
CA ASP A 95 23.18 29.26 27.53
C ASP A 95 22.94 28.97 26.04
N LEU A 96 23.40 29.88 25.17
CA LEU A 96 23.41 29.68 23.73
C LEU A 96 24.81 29.23 23.34
N VAL A 97 24.94 28.06 22.71
CA VAL A 97 26.26 27.43 22.51
C VAL A 97 26.57 27.21 21.04
N TRP A 98 27.73 27.64 20.57
CA TRP A 98 28.24 27.40 19.23
C TRP A 98 29.60 26.72 19.29
N PHE A 99 29.74 25.63 18.55
CA PHE A 99 31.00 24.88 18.41
C PHE A 99 31.77 25.28 17.17
N GLN A 100 31.19 26.13 16.30
CA GLN A 100 31.77 26.62 15.05
C GLN A 100 31.28 28.04 14.75
N GLY A 101 32.01 28.81 13.95
CA GLY A 101 31.58 30.13 13.50
C GLY A 101 31.78 31.26 14.53
N ALA A 102 32.73 31.12 15.46
CA ALA A 102 32.95 32.09 16.55
C ALA A 102 33.03 33.55 16.06
N LYS A 103 33.76 33.83 15.00
CA LYS A 103 33.88 35.21 14.43
C LYS A 103 32.55 35.76 13.96
N TYR A 104 31.73 34.91 13.33
CA TYR A 104 30.39 35.28 12.86
C TYR A 104 29.46 35.62 14.03
N VAL A 105 29.42 34.75 15.05
CA VAL A 105 28.58 34.93 16.23
C VAL A 105 28.88 36.26 16.93
N LEU A 106 30.15 36.52 17.23
CA LEU A 106 30.58 37.75 17.92
C LEU A 106 30.42 39.03 17.09
N SER A 107 30.47 38.94 15.76
CA SER A 107 30.23 40.09 14.88
C SER A 107 28.76 40.39 14.66
N THR A 108 27.89 39.37 14.72
CA THR A 108 26.49 39.47 14.37
C THR A 108 25.61 39.79 15.56
N TYR A 109 25.82 39.12 16.72
CA TYR A 109 24.98 39.29 17.89
C TYR A 109 25.60 40.26 18.91
N LYS A 110 24.75 41.12 19.47
CA LYS A 110 25.18 42.18 20.40
C LYS A 110 24.56 41.99 21.77
N VAL A 111 25.34 42.38 22.80
CA VAL A 111 24.83 42.43 24.19
C VAL A 111 23.75 43.49 24.32
N GLY A 112 22.67 43.20 25.07
CA GLY A 112 21.60 44.12 25.36
C GLY A 112 20.55 44.31 24.26
N VAL A 113 20.75 43.72 23.07
CA VAL A 113 19.73 43.68 22.01
C VAL A 113 18.74 42.59 22.30
N GLU A 114 17.47 42.84 22.05
CA GLU A 114 16.41 41.84 22.23
C GLU A 114 16.32 40.91 21.07
N TYR A 115 16.42 39.61 21.35
CA TYR A 115 16.42 38.51 20.37
C TYR A 115 15.30 37.50 20.66
N ILE A 116 14.87 36.82 19.60
CA ILE A 116 14.09 35.59 19.66
C ILE A 116 15.04 34.45 19.34
N VAL A 117 15.23 33.55 20.27
CA VAL A 117 16.06 32.36 20.18
C VAL A 117 15.19 31.17 19.91
N PHE A 118 15.44 30.46 18.82
CA PHE A 118 14.72 29.21 18.47
C PHE A 118 15.70 28.03 18.46
N GLY A 119 15.39 27.01 19.24
CA GLY A 119 16.24 25.83 19.35
C GLY A 119 15.61 24.73 20.19
N LYS A 120 16.28 23.58 20.21
CA LYS A 120 15.92 22.48 21.10
C LYS A 120 16.60 22.68 22.46
N PRO A 121 15.84 22.82 23.55
CA PRO A 121 16.44 22.95 24.87
C PRO A 121 17.07 21.62 25.29
N SER A 122 18.20 21.70 25.96
CA SER A 122 18.87 20.59 26.64
C SER A 122 19.38 21.05 27.99
N VAL A 123 19.62 20.16 28.93
CA VAL A 123 20.14 20.53 30.25
C VAL A 123 21.61 20.10 30.35
N TYR A 124 22.48 21.03 30.68
CA TYR A 124 23.89 20.77 30.92
C TYR A 124 24.38 21.59 32.12
N GLY A 125 25.03 20.95 33.10
CA GLY A 125 25.52 21.63 34.29
C GLY A 125 24.43 22.32 35.13
N GLY A 126 23.18 21.83 35.08
CA GLY A 126 22.05 22.39 35.83
C GLY A 126 21.41 23.62 35.16
N ARG A 127 21.83 24.00 33.95
CA ARG A 127 21.24 25.10 33.15
C ARG A 127 20.69 24.60 31.85
N TYR A 128 19.65 25.29 31.34
CA TYR A 128 19.17 25.06 29.98
C TYR A 128 20.17 25.63 28.98
N GLN A 129 20.43 24.87 27.92
CA GLN A 129 21.27 25.31 26.82
C GLN A 129 20.61 25.04 25.48
N PHE A 130 20.92 25.89 24.50
CA PHE A 130 20.54 25.76 23.09
C PHE A 130 21.81 25.62 22.23
N ALA A 131 22.00 24.46 21.59
CA ALA A 131 23.14 24.23 20.72
C ALA A 131 22.83 24.72 19.30
N HIS A 132 23.67 25.62 18.77
CA HIS A 132 23.50 26.24 17.44
C HIS A 132 22.08 26.75 17.20
N PRO A 133 21.51 27.60 18.09
CA PRO A 133 20.17 28.11 17.92
C PRO A 133 20.05 29.04 16.70
N ASP A 134 18.86 29.11 16.14
CA ASP A 134 18.47 30.21 15.25
C ASP A 134 18.17 31.44 16.10
N ILE A 135 18.74 32.58 15.74
CA ILE A 135 18.52 33.83 16.49
C ILE A 135 18.13 34.94 15.51
N ASP A 136 17.03 35.58 15.79
CA ASP A 136 16.51 36.74 15.07
C ASP A 136 16.32 37.93 16.04
N GLU A 137 16.53 39.16 15.59
CA GLU A 137 16.19 40.36 16.40
C GLU A 137 14.67 40.44 16.61
N ALA A 138 14.23 40.71 17.82
CA ALA A 138 12.84 40.79 18.19
C ALA A 138 12.21 42.13 17.74
N THR A 139 12.04 42.30 16.41
CA THR A 139 11.34 43.47 15.85
C THR A 139 9.83 43.22 15.82
N GLU A 140 9.03 44.30 15.90
CA GLU A 140 7.56 44.22 15.81
C GLU A 140 7.10 43.49 14.53
N LEU A 141 7.79 43.72 13.40
CA LEU A 141 7.49 43.07 12.13
C LEU A 141 7.70 41.55 12.21
N LYS A 142 8.77 41.10 12.85
CA LYS A 142 9.08 39.67 13.00
C LYS A 142 8.15 38.99 14.02
N LEU A 143 7.73 39.69 15.04
CA LEU A 143 6.73 39.21 15.99
C LEU A 143 5.35 39.06 15.34
N ALA A 144 4.98 39.96 14.41
CA ALA A 144 3.76 39.86 13.63
C ALA A 144 3.77 38.75 12.55
N GLU A 145 4.95 38.40 12.06
CA GLU A 145 5.13 37.31 11.09
C GLU A 145 5.26 35.91 11.75
N MET A 146 5.10 35.81 13.07
CA MET A 146 5.15 34.52 13.76
C MET A 146 4.00 33.62 13.34
N GLY A 147 4.32 32.46 12.85
CA GLY A 147 3.38 31.47 12.36
C GLY A 147 3.98 30.06 12.36
N MET A 148 3.38 29.21 11.60
CA MET A 148 3.90 27.86 11.35
C MET A 148 4.99 27.93 10.27
N GLN A 149 6.27 27.80 10.64
CA GLN A 149 7.37 27.85 9.67
C GLN A 149 7.44 26.57 8.82
N PRO A 150 7.35 26.68 7.49
CA PRO A 150 7.43 25.54 6.59
C PRO A 150 8.86 25.02 6.46
N HIS A 151 9.03 23.69 6.40
CA HIS A 151 10.28 23.04 6.10
C HIS A 151 10.18 22.28 4.78
N TYR A 152 11.07 22.61 3.83
CA TYR A 152 11.15 21.98 2.52
C TYR A 152 12.26 20.95 2.48
N GLY A 153 12.03 19.83 1.77
CA GLY A 153 13.03 18.83 1.48
C GLY A 153 14.18 19.42 0.65
N THR A 154 15.42 19.08 0.97
CA THR A 154 16.60 19.54 0.22
C THR A 154 17.66 18.45 0.18
N THR A 155 18.27 18.25 -0.98
CA THR A 155 19.37 17.29 -1.14
C THR A 155 20.70 17.90 -0.71
N GLU A 156 21.71 17.07 -0.49
CA GLU A 156 23.06 17.55 -0.16
C GLU A 156 23.66 18.45 -1.27
N ARG A 157 23.32 18.16 -2.53
CA ARG A 157 23.75 18.97 -3.67
C ARG A 157 23.10 20.35 -3.67
N MET A 158 21.82 20.42 -3.32
CA MET A 158 21.09 21.68 -3.14
C MET A 158 21.71 22.53 -2.03
N LYS A 159 21.98 21.93 -0.87
CA LYS A 159 22.60 22.62 0.28
C LYS A 159 23.96 23.21 -0.08
N LYS A 160 24.82 22.45 -0.80
CA LYS A 160 26.11 22.93 -1.29
C LYS A 160 26.00 24.10 -2.28
N ALA A 161 24.89 24.21 -2.99
CA ALA A 161 24.58 25.32 -3.90
C ALA A 161 23.84 26.49 -3.22
N GLY A 162 23.68 26.44 -1.90
CA GLY A 162 22.96 27.47 -1.13
C GLY A 162 21.44 27.40 -1.24
N ILE A 163 20.89 26.30 -1.76
CA ILE A 163 19.45 26.06 -1.82
C ILE A 163 19.06 25.25 -0.57
N THR A 164 18.90 25.95 0.53
CA THR A 164 18.43 25.40 1.82
C THR A 164 16.92 25.49 1.94
N SER A 165 16.31 24.85 2.96
CA SER A 165 14.88 25.00 3.25
C SER A 165 14.44 26.47 3.38
N ARG A 166 15.25 27.32 4.05
CA ARG A 166 15.00 28.76 4.13
C ARG A 166 15.10 29.50 2.77
N ALA A 167 15.99 28.99 1.89
CA ALA A 167 16.07 29.56 0.54
C ALA A 167 14.83 29.19 -0.28
N MET A 168 14.34 27.96 -0.16
CA MET A 168 13.07 27.52 -0.78
C MET A 168 11.90 28.34 -0.26
N GLU A 169 11.79 28.53 1.05
CA GLU A 169 10.80 29.37 1.69
C GLU A 169 10.79 30.79 1.09
N ARG A 170 11.95 31.44 0.99
CA ARG A 170 12.05 32.79 0.38
C ARG A 170 11.64 32.84 -1.08
N LEU A 171 12.00 31.82 -1.86
CA LEU A 171 11.58 31.74 -3.26
C LEU A 171 10.06 31.60 -3.40
N THR A 172 9.45 30.74 -2.60
CA THR A 172 8.00 30.55 -2.59
C THR A 172 7.26 31.80 -2.13
N LYS A 173 7.77 32.49 -1.07
CA LYS A 173 7.21 33.76 -0.58
C LYS A 173 7.28 34.84 -1.66
N GLY A 174 8.44 35.03 -2.27
CA GLY A 174 8.62 36.01 -3.35
C GLY A 174 7.72 35.73 -4.56
N LEU A 175 7.48 34.46 -4.89
CA LEU A 175 6.56 34.09 -5.96
C LEU A 175 5.10 34.44 -5.59
N LEU A 176 4.64 34.08 -4.39
CA LEU A 176 3.28 34.39 -3.94
C LEU A 176 3.01 35.89 -3.80
N GLU A 177 4.02 36.69 -3.45
CA GLU A 177 3.96 38.17 -3.41
C GLU A 177 3.88 38.78 -4.81
N GLN A 178 4.54 38.20 -5.82
CA GLN A 178 4.48 38.65 -7.21
C GLN A 178 3.11 38.37 -7.87
N MET A 179 2.34 37.41 -7.32
CA MET A 179 1.04 37.02 -7.85
C MET A 179 -0.03 38.04 -7.41
N GLN A 180 -0.33 39.00 -8.29
CA GLN A 180 -1.36 40.03 -8.07
C GLN A 180 -2.79 39.50 -8.16
N ALA A 181 -3.03 38.48 -8.97
CA ALA A 181 -4.35 37.85 -9.16
C ALA A 181 -4.42 36.54 -8.35
N PRO A 182 -5.59 36.21 -7.77
CA PRO A 182 -5.78 34.93 -7.12
C PRO A 182 -5.65 33.78 -8.11
N LEU A 183 -5.22 32.62 -7.60
CA LEU A 183 -5.12 31.40 -8.39
C LEU A 183 -6.50 30.97 -8.91
N THR A 184 -6.55 30.62 -10.19
CA THR A 184 -7.79 30.13 -10.81
C THR A 184 -8.30 28.88 -10.09
N GLU A 185 -9.62 28.91 -9.78
CA GLU A 185 -10.29 27.79 -9.13
C GLU A 185 -10.35 26.57 -10.07
N THR A 186 -10.24 25.41 -9.50
CA THR A 186 -10.22 24.12 -10.19
C THR A 186 -11.39 23.23 -9.82
N LEU A 187 -12.09 23.50 -8.74
CA LEU A 187 -13.30 22.80 -8.34
C LEU A 187 -14.51 23.72 -8.46
N PRO A 188 -15.65 23.22 -9.00
CA PRO A 188 -16.85 24.02 -9.12
C PRO A 188 -17.47 24.37 -7.74
N PRO A 189 -18.22 25.49 -7.66
CA PRO A 189 -18.80 25.98 -6.40
C PRO A 189 -19.68 24.96 -5.67
N PHE A 190 -20.37 24.09 -6.41
CA PHE A 190 -21.24 23.09 -5.78
C PHE A 190 -20.44 22.04 -4.99
N ILE A 191 -19.18 21.74 -5.33
CA ILE A 191 -18.28 20.86 -4.55
C ILE A 191 -17.69 21.64 -3.37
N THR A 192 -17.12 22.83 -3.63
CA THR A 192 -16.44 23.61 -2.59
C THR A 192 -17.39 24.03 -1.48
N ASN A 193 -18.64 24.43 -1.82
CA ASN A 193 -19.66 24.82 -0.85
C ASN A 193 -20.18 23.60 -0.05
N ALA A 194 -20.46 22.48 -0.72
CA ALA A 194 -20.97 21.27 -0.05
C ALA A 194 -19.97 20.70 0.98
N LEU A 195 -18.67 20.81 0.69
CA LEU A 195 -17.60 20.28 1.54
C LEU A 195 -16.93 21.37 2.40
N HIS A 196 -17.43 22.58 2.38
CA HIS A 196 -16.87 23.74 3.10
C HIS A 196 -15.36 23.93 2.87
N LEU A 197 -14.92 23.74 1.63
CA LEU A 197 -13.52 23.86 1.25
C LEU A 197 -13.15 25.34 1.03
N VAL A 198 -11.97 25.73 1.46
CA VAL A 198 -11.37 27.03 1.15
C VAL A 198 -11.04 27.13 -0.35
N SER A 199 -10.91 28.37 -0.87
CA SER A 199 -10.51 28.55 -2.26
C SER A 199 -9.11 28.00 -2.54
N ARG A 200 -8.80 27.72 -3.81
CA ARG A 200 -7.47 27.23 -4.22
C ARG A 200 -6.37 28.20 -3.83
N ASP A 201 -6.60 29.51 -3.99
CA ASP A 201 -5.62 30.55 -3.62
C ASP A 201 -5.36 30.57 -2.11
N GLN A 202 -6.43 30.52 -1.30
CA GLN A 202 -6.31 30.44 0.17
C GLN A 202 -5.58 29.17 0.59
N ALA A 203 -5.88 28.03 -0.02
CA ALA A 203 -5.24 26.77 0.28
C ALA A 203 -3.75 26.78 -0.08
N MET A 204 -3.40 27.31 -1.26
CA MET A 204 -2.01 27.38 -1.70
C MET A 204 -1.18 28.32 -0.82
N ARG A 205 -1.72 29.48 -0.43
CA ARG A 205 -1.07 30.39 0.52
C ARG A 205 -0.97 29.78 1.90
N GLY A 206 -2.07 29.18 2.41
CA GLY A 206 -2.13 28.58 3.73
C GLY A 206 -1.29 27.33 3.91
N VAL A 207 -0.95 26.57 2.85
CA VAL A 207 -0.02 25.46 2.95
C VAL A 207 1.44 25.91 3.00
N HIS A 208 1.78 27.05 2.40
CA HIS A 208 3.14 27.59 2.42
C HIS A 208 3.39 28.50 3.61
N TYR A 209 2.40 29.31 4.00
CA TYR A 209 2.52 30.32 5.07
C TYR A 209 1.29 30.31 5.98
N PRO A 210 1.05 29.23 6.73
CA PRO A 210 -0.10 29.17 7.64
C PRO A 210 0.15 30.02 8.88
N HIS A 211 -0.84 30.82 9.27
CA HIS A 211 -0.78 31.62 10.50
C HIS A 211 -1.00 30.75 11.74
N ASN A 212 -1.75 29.67 11.61
CA ASN A 212 -2.06 28.73 12.69
C ASN A 212 -2.34 27.33 12.16
N THR A 213 -2.47 26.37 13.08
CA THR A 213 -2.72 24.95 12.76
C THR A 213 -4.05 24.74 12.02
N ASP A 214 -5.06 25.53 12.33
CA ASP A 214 -6.40 25.41 11.76
C ASP A 214 -6.44 25.81 10.28
N GLU A 215 -5.74 26.90 9.94
CA GLU A 215 -5.54 27.32 8.55
C GLU A 215 -4.76 26.29 7.76
N LEU A 216 -3.68 25.74 8.34
CA LEU A 216 -2.89 24.67 7.73
C LEU A 216 -3.74 23.44 7.44
N GLN A 217 -4.55 22.99 8.40
CA GLN A 217 -5.41 21.82 8.22
C GLN A 217 -6.44 22.05 7.12
N ARG A 218 -7.09 23.21 7.06
CA ARG A 218 -8.03 23.56 5.98
C ARG A 218 -7.37 23.64 4.63
N ALA A 219 -6.18 24.23 4.56
CA ALA A 219 -5.39 24.29 3.33
C ALA A 219 -4.99 22.88 2.83
N GLN A 220 -4.46 22.05 3.72
CA GLN A 220 -4.11 20.67 3.40
C GLN A 220 -5.32 19.85 2.98
N MET A 221 -6.45 19.97 3.69
CA MET A 221 -7.70 19.29 3.35
C MET A 221 -8.14 19.61 1.92
N ARG A 222 -8.12 20.89 1.55
CA ARG A 222 -8.50 21.35 0.21
C ARG A 222 -7.58 20.78 -0.88
N LEU A 223 -6.28 20.86 -0.69
CA LEU A 223 -5.30 20.41 -1.69
C LEU A 223 -5.28 18.89 -1.81
N LYS A 224 -5.30 18.15 -0.71
CA LYS A 224 -5.39 16.68 -0.70
C LYS A 224 -6.69 16.18 -1.36
N PHE A 225 -7.82 16.83 -1.02
CA PHE A 225 -9.10 16.48 -1.65
C PHE A 225 -9.04 16.68 -3.16
N GLU A 226 -8.54 17.82 -3.64
CA GLU A 226 -8.43 18.10 -5.06
C GLU A 226 -7.59 17.06 -5.79
N GLU A 227 -6.42 16.73 -5.26
CA GLU A 227 -5.51 15.75 -5.85
C GLU A 227 -6.18 14.38 -5.95
N LEU A 228 -6.76 13.89 -4.85
CA LEU A 228 -7.46 12.60 -4.82
C LEU A 228 -8.72 12.59 -5.68
N PHE A 229 -9.46 13.70 -5.71
CA PHE A 229 -10.68 13.83 -6.52
C PHE A 229 -10.39 13.68 -8.01
N TYR A 230 -9.35 14.35 -8.53
CA TYR A 230 -9.00 14.24 -9.95
C TYR A 230 -8.45 12.87 -10.32
N VAL A 231 -7.74 12.20 -9.41
CA VAL A 231 -7.35 10.80 -9.59
C VAL A 231 -8.59 9.91 -9.71
N GLN A 232 -9.52 10.00 -8.76
CA GLN A 232 -10.75 9.20 -8.76
C GLN A 232 -11.66 9.54 -9.95
N LEU A 233 -11.80 10.81 -10.31
CA LEU A 233 -12.60 11.25 -11.46
C LEU A 233 -12.05 10.66 -12.78
N ASN A 234 -10.73 10.64 -12.95
CA ASN A 234 -10.11 10.04 -14.14
C ASN A 234 -10.35 8.54 -14.22
N ILE A 235 -10.16 7.83 -13.10
CA ILE A 235 -10.37 6.38 -12.99
C ILE A 235 -11.85 6.02 -13.32
N LEU A 236 -12.79 6.68 -12.64
CA LEU A 236 -14.22 6.41 -12.82
C LEU A 236 -14.73 6.76 -14.23
N ARG A 237 -14.23 7.86 -14.80
CA ARG A 237 -14.53 8.23 -16.19
C ARG A 237 -14.06 7.16 -17.16
N TYR A 238 -12.85 6.63 -16.99
CA TYR A 238 -12.30 5.57 -17.82
C TYR A 238 -13.11 4.27 -17.67
N ALA A 239 -13.39 3.86 -16.44
CA ALA A 239 -14.23 2.69 -16.15
C ALA A 239 -15.62 2.82 -16.79
N ASN A 240 -16.26 4.01 -16.68
CA ASN A 240 -17.56 4.27 -17.29
C ASN A 240 -17.51 4.20 -18.82
N PHE A 241 -16.47 4.78 -19.44
CA PHE A 241 -16.27 4.71 -20.89
C PHE A 241 -16.16 3.26 -21.37
N HIS A 242 -15.36 2.44 -20.68
CA HIS A 242 -15.22 1.01 -21.01
C HIS A 242 -16.52 0.24 -20.82
N ARG A 243 -17.23 0.44 -19.70
CA ARG A 243 -18.54 -0.19 -19.42
C ARG A 243 -19.60 0.13 -20.47
N ARG A 244 -19.56 1.33 -21.06
CA ARG A 244 -20.51 1.74 -22.12
C ARG A 244 -20.12 1.22 -23.49
N LYS A 245 -18.82 1.11 -23.75
CA LYS A 245 -18.28 0.62 -25.03
C LYS A 245 -18.55 -0.87 -25.24
N TYR A 246 -18.44 -1.67 -24.17
CA TYR A 246 -18.60 -3.10 -24.26
C TYR A 246 -19.92 -3.53 -23.61
N ARG A 247 -20.81 -4.12 -24.44
CA ARG A 247 -22.00 -4.81 -23.93
C ARG A 247 -21.54 -6.11 -23.29
N GLY A 248 -22.03 -6.39 -22.07
CA GLY A 248 -21.83 -7.68 -21.39
C GLY A 248 -22.92 -8.67 -21.75
N TYR A 249 -22.71 -9.90 -21.38
CA TYR A 249 -23.76 -10.91 -21.39
C TYR A 249 -24.76 -10.63 -20.24
N ASN A 250 -26.02 -11.06 -20.42
CA ASN A 250 -27.03 -10.96 -19.37
C ASN A 250 -27.32 -12.35 -18.81
N PHE A 251 -27.01 -12.60 -17.54
CA PHE A 251 -27.27 -13.86 -16.86
C PHE A 251 -28.44 -13.70 -15.90
N SER A 252 -29.64 -13.62 -16.43
CA SER A 252 -30.87 -13.42 -15.65
C SER A 252 -31.37 -14.69 -14.96
N LYS A 253 -30.98 -15.88 -15.45
CA LYS A 253 -31.50 -17.16 -14.95
C LYS A 253 -30.61 -17.71 -13.82
N ILE A 254 -31.26 -18.18 -12.75
CA ILE A 254 -30.70 -19.14 -11.79
C ILE A 254 -31.41 -20.46 -12.05
N GLY A 255 -30.66 -21.37 -12.67
CA GLY A 255 -31.25 -22.60 -13.17
C GLY A 255 -30.99 -23.82 -12.31
N GLN A 256 -31.03 -24.97 -12.94
CA GLN A 256 -30.95 -26.26 -12.26
C GLN A 256 -29.57 -26.54 -11.65
N PHE A 257 -28.49 -26.17 -12.34
CA PHE A 257 -27.13 -26.46 -11.86
C PHE A 257 -26.81 -25.71 -10.57
N PHE A 258 -27.14 -24.43 -10.52
CA PHE A 258 -26.96 -23.62 -9.31
C PHE A 258 -27.84 -24.13 -8.15
N ASN A 259 -29.13 -24.37 -8.41
CA ASN A 259 -30.07 -24.82 -7.37
C ASN A 259 -29.72 -26.20 -6.85
N SER A 260 -29.36 -27.15 -7.73
CA SER A 260 -28.90 -28.48 -7.33
C SER A 260 -27.68 -28.43 -6.45
N PHE A 261 -26.69 -27.62 -6.85
CA PHE A 261 -25.46 -27.38 -6.06
C PHE A 261 -25.82 -26.78 -4.68
N TYR A 262 -26.62 -25.73 -4.67
CA TYR A 262 -26.96 -24.99 -3.45
C TYR A 262 -27.67 -25.84 -2.42
N HIS A 263 -28.59 -26.73 -2.85
CA HIS A 263 -29.37 -27.56 -1.95
C HIS A 263 -28.69 -28.88 -1.55
N ASN A 264 -27.86 -29.46 -2.42
CA ASN A 264 -27.36 -30.81 -2.23
C ASN A 264 -25.84 -30.88 -1.97
N ASN A 265 -25.06 -29.94 -2.50
CA ASN A 265 -23.61 -30.06 -2.53
C ASN A 265 -22.91 -28.98 -1.70
N LEU A 266 -23.64 -28.00 -1.16
CA LEU A 266 -23.04 -26.94 -0.36
C LEU A 266 -22.46 -27.52 0.94
N PRO A 267 -21.16 -27.39 1.21
CA PRO A 267 -20.53 -28.07 2.35
C PRO A 267 -20.87 -27.46 3.71
N PHE A 268 -21.42 -26.23 3.73
CA PHE A 268 -21.83 -25.48 4.93
C PHE A 268 -22.75 -24.32 4.53
N GLU A 269 -23.45 -23.77 5.49
CA GLU A 269 -24.24 -22.55 5.26
C GLU A 269 -23.33 -21.36 4.92
N LEU A 270 -23.76 -20.57 3.91
CA LEU A 270 -23.04 -19.36 3.53
C LEU A 270 -23.06 -18.33 4.66
N THR A 271 -21.93 -17.68 4.89
CA THR A 271 -21.84 -16.52 5.80
C THR A 271 -22.62 -15.32 5.26
N GLY A 272 -22.92 -14.37 6.13
CA GLY A 272 -23.56 -13.11 5.73
C GLY A 272 -22.78 -12.38 4.65
N ALA A 273 -21.43 -12.33 4.78
CA ALA A 273 -20.54 -11.73 3.80
C ALA A 273 -20.59 -12.45 2.44
N GLN A 274 -20.59 -13.78 2.42
CA GLN A 274 -20.68 -14.56 1.18
C GLN A 274 -22.03 -14.33 0.47
N LYS A 275 -23.13 -14.29 1.21
CA LYS A 275 -24.48 -13.99 0.67
C LYS A 275 -24.53 -12.59 0.06
N ARG A 276 -23.99 -11.58 0.76
CA ARG A 276 -23.88 -10.19 0.27
C ARG A 276 -23.10 -10.14 -1.04
N VAL A 277 -21.92 -10.74 -1.08
CA VAL A 277 -21.05 -10.75 -2.27
C VAL A 277 -21.71 -11.48 -3.45
N MET A 278 -22.37 -12.60 -3.21
CA MET A 278 -23.13 -13.30 -4.27
C MET A 278 -24.25 -12.44 -4.83
N HIS A 279 -24.93 -11.65 -3.99
CA HIS A 279 -25.95 -10.70 -4.45
C HIS A 279 -25.35 -9.59 -5.33
N GLU A 280 -24.19 -9.04 -4.95
CA GLU A 280 -23.46 -8.03 -5.73
C GLU A 280 -23.05 -8.58 -7.11
N ILE A 281 -22.42 -9.76 -7.14
CA ILE A 281 -21.99 -10.44 -8.37
C ILE A 281 -23.21 -10.72 -9.28
N ARG A 282 -24.30 -11.26 -8.72
CA ARG A 282 -25.52 -11.54 -9.47
C ARG A 282 -26.10 -10.28 -10.11
N LYS A 283 -26.18 -9.18 -9.35
CA LYS A 283 -26.68 -7.90 -9.85
C LYS A 283 -25.86 -7.40 -11.04
N ASP A 284 -24.54 -7.56 -10.98
CA ASP A 284 -23.68 -7.17 -12.09
C ASP A 284 -23.88 -8.06 -13.32
N MET A 285 -23.93 -9.37 -13.13
CA MET A 285 -24.11 -10.34 -14.22
C MET A 285 -25.49 -10.23 -14.91
N ASP A 286 -26.50 -9.72 -14.22
CA ASP A 286 -27.86 -9.46 -14.75
C ASP A 286 -28.01 -8.06 -15.34
N SER A 287 -26.98 -7.20 -15.29
CA SER A 287 -27.06 -5.81 -15.71
C SER A 287 -26.99 -5.59 -17.24
N GLY A 288 -26.65 -6.61 -18.02
CA GLY A 288 -26.33 -6.49 -19.46
C GLY A 288 -25.03 -5.72 -19.75
N ARG A 289 -24.24 -5.44 -18.73
CA ARG A 289 -22.91 -4.84 -18.81
C ARG A 289 -21.84 -5.83 -18.40
N GLN A 290 -20.63 -5.68 -18.93
CA GLN A 290 -19.52 -6.53 -18.49
C GLN A 290 -19.24 -6.31 -16.99
N MET A 291 -19.35 -7.36 -16.18
CA MET A 291 -18.85 -7.34 -14.80
C MET A 291 -17.33 -7.39 -14.81
N ASN A 292 -16.69 -6.50 -14.07
CA ASN A 292 -15.25 -6.52 -13.80
C ASN A 292 -15.06 -6.29 -12.30
N ARG A 293 -14.93 -7.37 -11.52
CA ARG A 293 -15.03 -7.32 -10.06
C ARG A 293 -13.85 -7.99 -9.36
N LEU A 294 -13.32 -7.32 -8.34
CA LEU A 294 -12.30 -7.84 -7.42
C LEU A 294 -12.95 -8.43 -6.17
N LEU A 295 -12.80 -9.72 -5.97
CA LEU A 295 -13.22 -10.44 -4.79
C LEU A 295 -12.06 -10.57 -3.81
N GLN A 296 -12.11 -9.85 -2.72
CA GLN A 296 -11.13 -9.89 -1.65
C GLN A 296 -11.63 -10.69 -0.46
N GLY A 297 -10.72 -11.33 0.23
CA GLY A 297 -11.03 -12.02 1.48
C GLY A 297 -9.82 -12.79 1.96
N ASP A 298 -9.77 -13.05 3.24
CA ASP A 298 -8.68 -13.78 3.87
C ASP A 298 -8.50 -15.19 3.31
N VAL A 299 -7.37 -15.83 3.58
CA VAL A 299 -7.13 -17.22 3.21
C VAL A 299 -8.20 -18.10 3.88
N GLY A 300 -8.94 -18.87 3.06
CA GLY A 300 -10.01 -19.73 3.55
C GLY A 300 -11.33 -19.04 3.87
N SER A 301 -11.55 -17.79 3.43
CA SER A 301 -12.85 -17.10 3.53
C SER A 301 -13.94 -17.66 2.58
N GLY A 302 -13.59 -18.62 1.71
CA GLY A 302 -14.52 -19.24 0.77
C GLY A 302 -14.64 -18.56 -0.59
N LYS A 303 -13.63 -17.78 -1.02
CA LYS A 303 -13.60 -17.15 -2.35
C LYS A 303 -13.84 -18.12 -3.50
N THR A 304 -13.22 -19.30 -3.45
CA THR A 304 -13.40 -20.35 -4.47
C THR A 304 -14.83 -20.85 -4.55
N LEU A 305 -15.54 -20.93 -3.41
CA LEU A 305 -16.96 -21.28 -3.39
C LEU A 305 -17.83 -20.22 -4.08
N VAL A 306 -17.60 -18.95 -3.77
CA VAL A 306 -18.28 -17.81 -4.43
C VAL A 306 -18.01 -17.80 -5.93
N ALA A 307 -16.76 -18.06 -6.35
CA ALA A 307 -16.41 -18.18 -7.75
C ALA A 307 -17.14 -19.35 -8.44
N LEU A 308 -17.18 -20.53 -7.80
CA LEU A 308 -17.90 -21.69 -8.32
C LEU A 308 -19.39 -21.41 -8.49
N MET A 309 -20.04 -20.82 -7.50
CA MET A 309 -21.44 -20.42 -7.58
C MET A 309 -21.69 -19.43 -8.73
N SER A 310 -20.78 -18.49 -8.94
CA SER A 310 -20.85 -17.54 -10.06
C SER A 310 -20.67 -18.24 -11.42
N MET A 311 -19.79 -19.24 -11.51
CA MET A 311 -19.64 -20.07 -12.72
C MET A 311 -20.87 -20.90 -13.01
N LEU A 312 -21.54 -21.43 -11.98
CA LEU A 312 -22.80 -22.17 -12.16
C LEU A 312 -23.92 -21.28 -12.71
N ILE A 313 -23.97 -20.00 -12.31
CA ILE A 313 -24.89 -19.02 -12.92
C ILE A 313 -24.59 -18.88 -14.42
N ALA A 314 -23.33 -18.77 -14.81
CA ALA A 314 -22.94 -18.68 -16.23
C ALA A 314 -23.37 -19.95 -17.00
N VAL A 315 -23.14 -21.13 -16.43
CA VAL A 315 -23.52 -22.43 -17.04
C VAL A 315 -25.04 -22.56 -17.16
N ASP A 316 -25.82 -22.14 -16.17
CA ASP A 316 -27.30 -22.11 -16.24
C ASP A 316 -27.84 -21.19 -17.34
N ASN A 317 -27.05 -20.20 -17.76
CA ASN A 317 -27.40 -19.32 -18.90
C ASN A 317 -26.81 -19.79 -20.24
N GLY A 318 -26.25 -21.01 -20.31
CA GLY A 318 -25.72 -21.61 -21.53
C GLY A 318 -24.30 -21.18 -21.91
N PHE A 319 -23.56 -20.62 -20.98
CA PHE A 319 -22.20 -20.16 -21.20
C PHE A 319 -21.16 -21.07 -20.51
N GLN A 320 -19.95 -21.00 -21.00
CA GLN A 320 -18.80 -21.66 -20.38
C GLN A 320 -18.10 -20.72 -19.41
N ALA A 321 -17.37 -21.29 -18.44
CA ALA A 321 -16.55 -20.51 -17.51
C ALA A 321 -15.12 -21.06 -17.46
N CYS A 322 -14.18 -20.21 -17.02
CA CYS A 322 -12.81 -20.68 -16.74
C CYS A 322 -12.27 -20.14 -15.42
N ILE A 323 -11.34 -20.91 -14.82
CA ILE A 323 -10.51 -20.48 -13.70
C ILE A 323 -9.06 -20.45 -14.16
N MET A 324 -8.42 -19.29 -14.04
CA MET A 324 -7.00 -19.12 -14.32
C MET A 324 -6.23 -18.99 -13.01
N ALA A 325 -5.34 -19.97 -12.77
CA ALA A 325 -4.47 -20.01 -11.61
C ALA A 325 -3.02 -19.65 -11.97
N PRO A 326 -2.21 -19.08 -11.06
CA PRO A 326 -0.84 -18.68 -11.36
C PRO A 326 0.13 -19.84 -11.53
N THR A 327 -0.18 -21.01 -10.98
CA THR A 327 0.69 -22.22 -11.05
C THR A 327 -0.12 -23.45 -11.36
N GLU A 328 0.58 -24.50 -11.88
CA GLU A 328 -0.04 -25.80 -12.21
C GLU A 328 -0.62 -26.48 -10.97
N ILE A 329 0.12 -26.46 -9.86
CA ILE A 329 -0.34 -27.06 -8.58
C ILE A 329 -1.66 -26.42 -8.11
N LEU A 330 -1.76 -25.09 -8.19
CA LEU A 330 -3.01 -24.40 -7.84
C LEU A 330 -4.16 -24.72 -8.80
N ALA A 331 -3.87 -24.84 -10.10
CA ALA A 331 -4.86 -25.24 -11.08
C ALA A 331 -5.39 -26.65 -10.80
N GLU A 332 -4.52 -27.61 -10.47
CA GLU A 332 -4.90 -28.96 -10.08
C GLU A 332 -5.75 -28.98 -8.79
N GLN A 333 -5.39 -28.20 -7.79
CA GLN A 333 -6.17 -28.06 -6.56
C GLN A 333 -7.53 -27.44 -6.80
N HIS A 334 -7.60 -26.39 -7.61
CA HIS A 334 -8.90 -25.81 -8.00
C HIS A 334 -9.76 -26.85 -8.71
N LEU A 335 -9.17 -27.60 -9.68
CA LEU A 335 -9.91 -28.65 -10.37
C LEU A 335 -10.45 -29.72 -9.40
N ALA A 336 -9.58 -30.27 -8.53
CA ALA A 336 -9.98 -31.27 -7.55
C ALA A 336 -11.12 -30.78 -6.65
N THR A 337 -11.00 -29.54 -6.14
CA THR A 337 -12.02 -28.91 -5.30
C THR A 337 -13.34 -28.73 -6.07
N VAL A 338 -13.26 -28.20 -7.30
CA VAL A 338 -14.44 -27.96 -8.16
C VAL A 338 -15.10 -29.29 -8.51
N GLN A 339 -14.35 -30.31 -8.92
CA GLN A 339 -14.91 -31.63 -9.26
C GLN A 339 -15.57 -32.30 -8.05
N GLN A 340 -14.95 -32.21 -6.87
CA GLN A 340 -15.55 -32.73 -5.63
C GLN A 340 -16.88 -32.04 -5.32
N MET A 341 -16.95 -30.72 -5.44
CA MET A 341 -18.16 -29.96 -5.18
C MET A 341 -19.25 -30.18 -6.23
N LEU A 342 -18.88 -30.49 -7.47
CA LEU A 342 -19.81 -30.69 -8.59
C LEU A 342 -20.33 -32.12 -8.74
N GLN A 343 -19.96 -33.04 -7.84
CA GLN A 343 -20.42 -34.44 -7.93
C GLN A 343 -21.93 -34.52 -8.01
N GLY A 344 -22.46 -35.26 -8.99
CA GLY A 344 -23.89 -35.44 -9.18
C GLY A 344 -24.65 -34.29 -9.83
N THR A 345 -24.01 -33.15 -10.12
CA THR A 345 -24.70 -32.00 -10.76
C THR A 345 -24.81 -32.11 -12.28
N GLY A 346 -24.00 -32.95 -12.93
CA GLY A 346 -23.88 -33.05 -14.39
C GLY A 346 -22.98 -31.97 -15.03
N VAL A 347 -22.41 -31.05 -14.26
CA VAL A 347 -21.46 -30.04 -14.76
C VAL A 347 -20.07 -30.65 -14.92
N THR A 348 -19.45 -30.46 -16.07
CA THR A 348 -18.12 -31.01 -16.41
C THR A 348 -17.02 -29.96 -16.19
N ALA A 349 -15.91 -30.38 -15.56
CA ALA A 349 -14.73 -29.55 -15.36
C ALA A 349 -13.44 -30.31 -15.72
N GLU A 350 -12.51 -29.69 -16.45
CA GLU A 350 -11.24 -30.28 -16.90
C GLU A 350 -10.06 -29.33 -16.71
N LEU A 351 -8.83 -29.92 -16.70
CA LEU A 351 -7.57 -29.20 -16.56
C LEU A 351 -6.90 -28.93 -17.90
N LEU A 352 -6.37 -27.73 -18.08
CA LEU A 352 -5.49 -27.38 -19.20
C LEU A 352 -4.27 -26.59 -18.70
N THR A 353 -3.13 -27.28 -18.60
CA THR A 353 -1.84 -26.72 -18.23
C THR A 353 -0.75 -27.15 -19.22
N GLY A 354 0.48 -26.70 -19.04
CA GLY A 354 1.61 -27.10 -19.88
C GLY A 354 1.93 -28.59 -19.85
N ILE A 355 1.52 -29.32 -18.82
CA ILE A 355 1.72 -30.77 -18.66
C ILE A 355 0.74 -31.57 -19.52
N VAL A 356 -0.46 -31.06 -19.80
CA VAL A 356 -1.49 -31.72 -20.59
C VAL A 356 -1.11 -31.66 -22.07
N LYS A 357 -0.71 -32.83 -22.64
CA LYS A 357 -0.20 -32.91 -24.01
C LYS A 357 -0.89 -34.01 -24.82
N GLY A 358 -0.64 -34.02 -26.14
CA GLY A 358 -1.07 -35.05 -27.05
C GLY A 358 -2.58 -35.24 -27.15
N LYS A 359 -3.06 -36.48 -27.19
CA LYS A 359 -4.48 -36.83 -27.37
C LYS A 359 -5.38 -36.24 -26.30
N ARG A 360 -4.93 -36.23 -25.03
CA ARG A 360 -5.73 -35.63 -23.93
C ARG A 360 -5.96 -34.14 -24.13
N ARG A 361 -4.93 -33.42 -24.56
CA ARG A 361 -5.08 -31.97 -24.88
C ARG A 361 -6.05 -31.76 -26.05
N ALA A 362 -5.95 -32.54 -27.09
CA ALA A 362 -6.82 -32.46 -28.25
C ALA A 362 -8.30 -32.73 -27.88
N ASP A 363 -8.57 -33.76 -27.05
CA ASP A 363 -9.91 -34.06 -26.54
C ASP A 363 -10.49 -32.91 -25.73
N VAL A 364 -9.74 -32.38 -24.78
CA VAL A 364 -10.20 -31.22 -23.96
C VAL A 364 -10.53 -30.02 -24.85
N LEU A 365 -9.66 -29.69 -25.83
CA LEU A 365 -9.90 -28.57 -26.74
C LEU A 365 -11.11 -28.81 -27.65
N GLN A 366 -11.33 -30.02 -28.12
CA GLN A 366 -12.49 -30.36 -28.93
C GLN A 366 -13.79 -30.23 -28.13
N ARG A 367 -13.84 -30.77 -26.92
CA ARG A 367 -15.01 -30.68 -26.02
C ARG A 367 -15.30 -29.24 -25.60
N LEU A 368 -14.23 -28.43 -25.42
CA LEU A 368 -14.36 -27.01 -25.14
C LEU A 368 -14.98 -26.25 -26.34
N ALA A 369 -14.46 -26.46 -27.54
CA ALA A 369 -14.94 -25.80 -28.73
C ALA A 369 -16.36 -26.24 -29.15
N SER A 370 -16.78 -27.48 -28.76
CA SER A 370 -18.15 -27.95 -29.01
C SER A 370 -19.16 -27.55 -27.92
N GLY A 371 -18.72 -26.90 -26.82
CA GLY A 371 -19.58 -26.52 -25.69
C GLY A 371 -19.93 -27.67 -24.74
N GLN A 372 -19.38 -28.89 -24.93
CA GLN A 372 -19.60 -30.03 -24.05
C GLN A 372 -18.87 -29.90 -22.71
N LEU A 373 -17.81 -29.12 -22.66
CA LEU A 373 -17.06 -28.81 -21.45
C LEU A 373 -17.54 -27.47 -20.86
N HIS A 374 -18.06 -27.50 -19.64
CA HIS A 374 -18.65 -26.32 -18.99
C HIS A 374 -17.61 -25.41 -18.33
N ILE A 375 -16.65 -26.01 -17.60
CA ILE A 375 -15.65 -25.28 -16.82
C ILE A 375 -14.24 -25.76 -17.21
N LEU A 376 -13.37 -24.80 -17.58
CA LEU A 376 -11.97 -25.10 -17.86
C LEU A 376 -11.10 -24.45 -16.77
N VAL A 377 -10.29 -25.28 -16.10
CA VAL A 377 -9.32 -24.82 -15.09
C VAL A 377 -7.91 -24.89 -15.68
N GLY A 378 -7.09 -23.87 -15.51
CA GLY A 378 -5.72 -23.93 -16.03
C GLY A 378 -4.86 -22.76 -15.61
N THR A 379 -3.71 -22.65 -16.27
CA THR A 379 -2.75 -21.56 -16.06
C THR A 379 -2.80 -20.57 -17.24
N HIS A 380 -1.72 -19.83 -17.49
CA HIS A 380 -1.57 -19.00 -18.68
C HIS A 380 -1.78 -19.75 -20.01
N ALA A 381 -1.75 -21.08 -20.01
CA ALA A 381 -2.10 -21.89 -21.17
C ALA A 381 -3.51 -21.60 -21.72
N LEU A 382 -4.44 -21.12 -20.87
CA LEU A 382 -5.78 -20.68 -21.28
C LEU A 382 -5.77 -19.48 -22.25
N LEU A 383 -4.68 -18.70 -22.27
CA LEU A 383 -4.51 -17.52 -23.11
C LEU A 383 -3.97 -17.85 -24.52
N GLU A 384 -3.57 -19.09 -24.75
CA GLU A 384 -3.06 -19.52 -26.07
C GLU A 384 -4.16 -19.43 -27.13
N ASP A 385 -3.79 -19.04 -28.35
CA ASP A 385 -4.74 -18.87 -29.46
C ASP A 385 -5.40 -20.20 -29.87
N SER A 386 -4.76 -21.32 -29.58
CA SER A 386 -5.31 -22.67 -29.78
C SER A 386 -6.49 -23.01 -28.87
N VAL A 387 -6.68 -22.28 -27.77
CA VAL A 387 -7.76 -22.49 -26.82
C VAL A 387 -8.95 -21.65 -27.23
N GLN A 388 -9.95 -22.28 -27.80
CA GLN A 388 -11.18 -21.62 -28.27
C GLN A 388 -12.37 -22.15 -27.48
N PHE A 389 -13.12 -21.24 -26.89
CA PHE A 389 -14.38 -21.54 -26.22
C PHE A 389 -15.53 -21.45 -27.22
N ALA A 390 -16.56 -22.26 -27.08
CA ALA A 390 -17.80 -22.07 -27.81
C ALA A 390 -18.47 -20.77 -27.40
N HIS A 391 -18.66 -20.54 -26.10
CA HIS A 391 -19.30 -19.35 -25.53
C HIS A 391 -18.75 -19.05 -24.13
N LEU A 392 -17.59 -18.41 -24.01
CA LEU A 392 -17.02 -18.03 -22.71
C LEU A 392 -17.85 -16.87 -22.11
N GLY A 393 -18.51 -17.10 -20.97
CA GLY A 393 -19.32 -16.08 -20.30
C GLY A 393 -18.69 -15.51 -19.05
N LEU A 394 -17.89 -16.30 -18.31
CA LEU A 394 -17.23 -15.87 -17.07
C LEU A 394 -15.78 -16.35 -17.01
N ALA A 395 -14.86 -15.43 -16.76
CA ALA A 395 -13.46 -15.72 -16.47
C ALA A 395 -13.15 -15.39 -15.00
N VAL A 396 -12.71 -16.38 -14.24
CA VAL A 396 -12.22 -16.22 -12.87
C VAL A 396 -10.69 -16.20 -12.89
N VAL A 397 -10.06 -15.19 -12.30
CA VAL A 397 -8.60 -15.04 -12.23
C VAL A 397 -8.18 -15.08 -10.77
N ASP A 398 -7.39 -16.08 -10.39
CA ASP A 398 -6.89 -16.20 -9.02
C ASP A 398 -5.50 -15.54 -8.88
N GLU A 399 -5.28 -14.84 -7.77
CA GLU A 399 -4.04 -14.13 -7.42
C GLU A 399 -3.58 -13.12 -8.51
N GLN A 400 -4.38 -12.10 -8.75
CA GLN A 400 -4.21 -11.08 -9.81
C GLN A 400 -2.80 -10.47 -9.88
N HIS A 401 -2.11 -10.27 -8.76
CA HIS A 401 -0.79 -9.64 -8.72
C HIS A 401 0.27 -10.37 -9.58
N ARG A 402 -0.03 -11.59 -10.05
CA ARG A 402 0.82 -12.38 -10.95
C ARG A 402 0.40 -12.30 -12.42
N PHE A 403 -0.71 -11.59 -12.73
CA PHE A 403 -1.23 -11.45 -14.10
C PHE A 403 -1.29 -9.99 -14.54
N GLY A 404 -0.54 -9.63 -15.58
CA GLY A 404 -0.52 -8.27 -16.13
C GLY A 404 -1.77 -7.90 -16.94
N VAL A 405 -2.00 -6.61 -17.12
CA VAL A 405 -3.11 -6.03 -17.93
C VAL A 405 -3.19 -6.64 -19.34
N LYS A 406 -2.04 -6.86 -20.01
CA LYS A 406 -1.97 -7.48 -21.33
C LYS A 406 -2.55 -8.89 -21.40
N GLN A 407 -2.46 -9.64 -20.31
CA GLN A 407 -2.98 -11.02 -20.23
C GLN A 407 -4.51 -11.01 -20.06
N ARG A 408 -5.06 -10.06 -19.31
CA ARG A 408 -6.52 -9.86 -19.19
C ARG A 408 -7.12 -9.47 -20.55
N ALA A 409 -6.48 -8.55 -21.27
CA ALA A 409 -6.92 -8.13 -22.61
C ALA A 409 -7.02 -9.29 -23.60
N LYS A 410 -6.14 -10.32 -23.50
CA LYS A 410 -6.24 -11.53 -24.31
C LYS A 410 -7.48 -12.39 -24.00
N LEU A 411 -7.93 -12.43 -22.73
CA LEU A 411 -9.19 -13.10 -22.39
C LEU A 411 -10.40 -12.41 -22.99
N TRP A 412 -10.36 -11.07 -23.06
CA TRP A 412 -11.44 -10.28 -23.68
C TRP A 412 -11.59 -10.55 -25.17
N GLY A 413 -10.48 -10.82 -25.86
CA GLY A 413 -10.47 -11.11 -27.30
C GLY A 413 -10.89 -12.53 -27.68
N LYS A 414 -11.25 -13.40 -26.71
CA LYS A 414 -11.66 -14.79 -26.99
C LYS A 414 -13.08 -14.92 -27.57
N ASN A 415 -13.92 -13.89 -27.43
CA ASN A 415 -15.30 -13.86 -27.96
C ASN A 415 -15.62 -12.50 -28.57
N ASP A 416 -16.70 -12.41 -29.33
CA ASP A 416 -17.22 -11.15 -29.88
C ASP A 416 -17.62 -10.15 -28.79
N ASN A 417 -18.24 -10.64 -27.70
CA ASN A 417 -18.48 -9.87 -26.50
C ASN A 417 -17.52 -10.33 -25.39
N PRO A 418 -16.91 -9.39 -24.63
CA PRO A 418 -16.01 -9.76 -23.54
C PRO A 418 -16.77 -10.51 -22.44
N PRO A 419 -16.18 -11.58 -21.86
CA PRO A 419 -16.76 -12.29 -20.74
C PRO A 419 -16.81 -11.41 -19.48
N HIS A 420 -17.67 -11.74 -18.53
CA HIS A 420 -17.57 -11.23 -17.18
C HIS A 420 -16.22 -11.66 -16.57
N VAL A 421 -15.62 -10.82 -15.74
CA VAL A 421 -14.35 -11.09 -15.09
C VAL A 421 -14.50 -10.98 -13.57
N LEU A 422 -14.15 -12.05 -12.87
CA LEU A 422 -14.07 -12.10 -11.42
C LEU A 422 -12.61 -12.34 -11.03
N VAL A 423 -11.98 -11.34 -10.47
CA VAL A 423 -10.61 -11.43 -9.98
C VAL A 423 -10.63 -11.76 -8.50
N MET A 424 -9.84 -12.74 -8.06
CA MET A 424 -9.72 -13.12 -6.65
C MET A 424 -8.33 -12.78 -6.13
N THR A 425 -8.26 -12.36 -4.87
CA THR A 425 -6.98 -12.24 -4.15
C THR A 425 -7.12 -12.72 -2.71
N ALA A 426 -6.12 -13.47 -2.24
CA ALA A 426 -6.01 -13.87 -0.84
C ALA A 426 -5.19 -12.88 -0.01
N THR A 427 -4.54 -11.91 -0.64
CA THR A 427 -3.94 -10.78 0.07
C THR A 427 -5.01 -9.72 0.31
N PRO A 428 -5.40 -9.46 1.56
CA PRO A 428 -6.22 -8.32 1.86
C PRO A 428 -5.48 -7.04 1.44
N ILE A 429 -6.11 -6.25 0.60
CA ILE A 429 -5.62 -4.94 0.18
C ILE A 429 -6.53 -3.92 0.85
N PRO A 430 -5.98 -2.89 1.53
CA PRO A 430 -6.82 -1.85 2.09
C PRO A 430 -7.81 -1.33 1.06
N ARG A 431 -9.08 -1.20 1.44
CA ARG A 431 -10.17 -0.86 0.50
C ARG A 431 -9.88 0.41 -0.29
N THR A 432 -9.30 1.40 0.36
CA THR A 432 -8.91 2.68 -0.25
C THR A 432 -7.82 2.52 -1.31
N LEU A 433 -6.83 1.67 -1.04
CA LEU A 433 -5.77 1.35 -1.99
C LEU A 433 -6.32 0.54 -3.16
N ALA A 434 -7.20 -0.42 -2.91
CA ALA A 434 -7.86 -1.22 -3.94
C ALA A 434 -8.69 -0.34 -4.90
N MET A 435 -9.47 0.61 -4.37
CA MET A 435 -10.25 1.57 -5.15
C MET A 435 -9.41 2.51 -6.01
N THR A 436 -8.15 2.68 -5.66
CA THR A 436 -7.23 3.57 -6.38
C THR A 436 -6.41 2.79 -7.41
N ILE A 437 -5.82 1.65 -7.02
CA ILE A 437 -4.97 0.85 -7.91
C ILE A 437 -5.80 0.04 -8.92
N TYR A 438 -6.94 -0.47 -8.48
CA TYR A 438 -7.85 -1.29 -9.30
C TYR A 438 -9.16 -0.56 -9.56
N GLY A 439 -9.08 0.73 -9.85
CA GLY A 439 -10.25 1.61 -9.95
C GLY A 439 -11.22 1.26 -11.08
N ASP A 440 -10.81 0.42 -12.02
CA ASP A 440 -11.63 -0.20 -13.06
C ASP A 440 -12.43 -1.41 -12.55
N LEU A 441 -12.06 -1.95 -11.37
CA LEU A 441 -12.75 -3.08 -10.73
C LEU A 441 -13.72 -2.61 -9.65
N ASP A 442 -14.92 -3.18 -9.63
CA ASP A 442 -15.79 -3.11 -8.46
C ASP A 442 -15.27 -4.05 -7.38
N VAL A 443 -15.26 -3.60 -6.13
CA VAL A 443 -14.64 -4.36 -5.03
C VAL A 443 -15.70 -5.00 -4.14
N SER A 444 -15.62 -6.31 -3.98
CA SER A 444 -16.38 -7.10 -2.99
C SER A 444 -15.45 -7.70 -1.95
N VAL A 445 -15.86 -7.65 -0.69
CA VAL A 445 -15.07 -8.13 0.44
C VAL A 445 -15.79 -9.21 1.21
N ILE A 446 -15.12 -10.37 1.40
CA ILE A 446 -15.56 -11.41 2.36
C ILE A 446 -14.76 -11.19 3.65
N ASP A 447 -15.40 -10.52 4.59
CA ASP A 447 -14.87 -10.13 5.90
C ASP A 447 -15.25 -11.07 7.03
N GLU A 448 -15.86 -12.22 6.69
CA GLU A 448 -16.26 -13.28 7.61
C GLU A 448 -15.58 -14.60 7.25
N LEU A 449 -15.18 -15.36 8.26
CA LEU A 449 -14.70 -16.73 8.07
C LEU A 449 -15.86 -17.74 8.15
N PRO A 450 -15.77 -18.86 7.43
CA PRO A 450 -16.78 -19.94 7.52
C PRO A 450 -16.91 -20.46 8.96
N PRO A 451 -18.12 -20.90 9.37
CA PRO A 451 -18.35 -21.43 10.70
C PRO A 451 -17.48 -22.67 11.00
N GLY A 452 -17.11 -22.84 12.27
CA GLY A 452 -16.28 -23.96 12.75
C GLY A 452 -14.76 -23.74 12.66
N ARG A 453 -14.29 -22.67 12.05
CA ARG A 453 -12.86 -22.35 11.99
C ARG A 453 -12.40 -21.66 13.27
N LYS A 454 -11.33 -22.18 13.89
CA LYS A 454 -10.74 -21.58 15.09
C LYS A 454 -9.73 -20.50 14.72
N PRO A 455 -9.68 -19.35 15.42
CA PRO A 455 -8.66 -18.34 15.22
C PRO A 455 -7.25 -18.92 15.45
N ILE A 456 -6.31 -18.56 14.60
CA ILE A 456 -4.91 -18.97 14.74
C ILE A 456 -4.30 -18.18 15.90
N GLN A 457 -3.70 -18.86 16.87
CA GLN A 457 -2.96 -18.21 17.95
C GLN A 457 -1.56 -17.82 17.45
N THR A 458 -1.31 -16.52 17.37
CA THR A 458 0.01 -16.01 16.98
C THR A 458 0.82 -15.69 18.25
N LEU A 459 2.02 -16.26 18.36
CA LEU A 459 2.91 -16.12 19.50
C LEU A 459 4.24 -15.52 19.07
N HIS A 460 4.77 -14.59 19.82
CA HIS A 460 6.11 -14.06 19.63
C HIS A 460 7.10 -14.73 20.60
N LYS A 461 8.25 -15.17 20.09
CA LYS A 461 9.37 -15.71 20.85
C LYS A 461 10.68 -15.11 20.39
N TYR A 462 11.62 -15.01 21.32
CA TYR A 462 12.99 -14.62 20.97
C TYR A 462 13.83 -15.86 20.62
N ASP A 463 14.87 -15.66 19.83
CA ASP A 463 15.82 -16.68 19.35
C ASP A 463 16.49 -17.49 20.46
N ASN A 464 16.59 -16.96 21.68
CA ASN A 464 17.11 -17.67 22.86
C ASN A 464 16.07 -18.53 23.59
N GLN A 465 14.82 -18.56 23.14
CA GLN A 465 13.73 -19.35 23.75
C GLN A 465 13.49 -20.68 23.03
N THR A 466 14.55 -21.24 22.42
CA THR A 466 14.50 -22.45 21.58
C THR A 466 14.00 -23.69 22.33
N THR A 467 14.39 -23.87 23.60
CA THR A 467 13.97 -25.03 24.40
C THR A 467 12.45 -25.14 24.48
N SER A 468 11.76 -24.04 24.78
CA SER A 468 10.30 -24.02 24.87
C SER A 468 9.62 -24.14 23.49
N LEU A 469 10.28 -23.65 22.44
CA LEU A 469 9.81 -23.79 21.07
C LEU A 469 9.85 -25.27 20.63
N TYR A 470 10.99 -25.93 20.82
CA TYR A 470 11.18 -27.31 20.44
C TYR A 470 10.30 -28.29 21.24
N ALA A 471 10.11 -28.02 22.54
CA ALA A 471 9.16 -28.77 23.34
C ALA A 471 7.71 -28.64 22.80
N GLY A 472 7.29 -27.44 22.41
CA GLY A 472 5.99 -27.22 21.78
C GLY A 472 5.84 -27.93 20.43
N ILE A 473 6.87 -27.94 19.59
CA ILE A 473 6.89 -28.71 18.33
C ILE A 473 6.71 -30.19 18.60
N ARG A 474 7.49 -30.79 19.52
CA ARG A 474 7.36 -32.19 19.89
C ARG A 474 5.96 -32.55 20.40
N GLN A 475 5.39 -31.70 21.23
CA GLN A 475 4.02 -31.88 21.72
C GLN A 475 3.01 -31.94 20.57
N GLN A 476 3.10 -31.02 19.59
CA GLN A 476 2.15 -30.97 18.48
C GLN A 476 2.34 -32.15 17.52
N VAL A 477 3.60 -32.51 17.20
CA VAL A 477 3.88 -33.67 16.36
C VAL A 477 3.46 -34.98 17.08
N GLY A 478 3.66 -35.07 18.39
CA GLY A 478 3.20 -36.20 19.22
C GLY A 478 1.67 -36.37 19.21
N LEU A 479 0.92 -35.29 18.97
CA LEU A 479 -0.54 -35.31 18.75
C LEU A 479 -0.92 -35.69 17.30
N GLY A 480 0.03 -36.12 16.48
CA GLY A 480 -0.16 -36.48 15.06
C GLY A 480 -0.27 -35.30 14.11
N ARG A 481 0.12 -34.10 14.53
CA ARG A 481 0.03 -32.86 13.72
C ARG A 481 1.33 -32.60 12.97
N GLN A 482 1.24 -31.77 11.93
CA GLN A 482 2.38 -31.41 11.10
C GLN A 482 2.79 -29.95 11.29
N VAL A 483 4.07 -29.66 11.07
CA VAL A 483 4.72 -28.37 11.37
C VAL A 483 5.42 -27.81 10.15
N TYR A 484 5.19 -26.55 9.83
CA TYR A 484 6.00 -25.76 8.91
C TYR A 484 7.07 -24.98 9.68
N ILE A 485 8.32 -25.00 9.19
CA ILE A 485 9.40 -24.13 9.68
C ILE A 485 9.94 -23.34 8.49
N VAL A 486 9.83 -22.01 8.56
CA VAL A 486 10.15 -21.11 7.44
C VAL A 486 11.35 -20.24 7.78
N TYR A 487 12.33 -20.23 6.88
CA TYR A 487 13.51 -19.37 6.88
C TYR A 487 13.32 -18.18 5.94
N PRO A 488 13.82 -16.97 6.27
CA PRO A 488 13.79 -15.83 5.36
C PRO A 488 14.74 -16.02 4.19
N LEU A 489 14.41 -15.40 3.03
CA LEU A 489 15.36 -15.21 1.94
C LEU A 489 16.22 -13.96 2.23
N ILE A 490 17.52 -14.07 2.06
CA ILE A 490 18.47 -12.96 2.20
C ILE A 490 18.75 -12.41 0.80
N LYS A 491 18.30 -11.18 0.50
CA LYS A 491 18.41 -10.56 -0.84
C LYS A 491 19.83 -10.41 -1.37
N GLU A 492 20.86 -10.53 -0.52
CA GLU A 492 22.24 -10.24 -0.91
C GLU A 492 22.96 -11.37 -1.65
N SER A 493 22.53 -12.63 -1.52
CA SER A 493 23.08 -13.76 -2.29
C SER A 493 22.19 -15.00 -2.19
N GLU A 494 21.67 -15.45 -3.32
CA GLU A 494 20.94 -16.73 -3.44
C GLU A 494 21.75 -17.95 -2.96
N LYS A 495 23.10 -17.87 -2.96
CA LYS A 495 23.97 -18.93 -2.44
C LYS A 495 23.95 -18.98 -0.91
N THR A 496 23.86 -17.82 -0.25
CA THR A 496 23.81 -17.70 1.21
C THR A 496 22.49 -18.23 1.75
N ASP A 497 21.38 -17.99 1.05
CA ASP A 497 20.04 -18.45 1.45
C ASP A 497 19.93 -19.98 1.45
N LEU A 498 20.52 -20.61 0.41
CA LEU A 498 20.55 -22.07 0.32
C LEU A 498 21.40 -22.66 1.44
N LYS A 499 22.57 -22.07 1.71
CA LYS A 499 23.46 -22.51 2.77
C LYS A 499 22.79 -22.41 4.14
N ASN A 500 22.12 -21.29 4.44
CA ASN A 500 21.40 -21.09 5.71
C ASN A 500 20.26 -22.11 5.88
N LEU A 501 19.53 -22.43 4.80
CA LEU A 501 18.49 -23.45 4.85
C LEU A 501 19.08 -24.85 5.08
N GLU A 502 20.17 -25.19 4.39
CA GLU A 502 20.82 -26.51 4.52
C GLU A 502 21.40 -26.69 5.93
N GLU A 503 22.16 -25.71 6.43
CA GLU A 503 22.66 -25.72 7.79
C GLU A 503 21.53 -25.78 8.84
N GLY A 504 20.45 -25.02 8.60
CA GLY A 504 19.26 -25.05 9.47
C GLY A 504 18.52 -26.39 9.41
N TYR A 505 18.43 -27.00 8.23
CA TYR A 505 17.81 -28.33 8.06
C TYR A 505 18.63 -29.41 8.77
N GLU A 506 19.96 -29.42 8.64
CA GLU A 506 20.86 -30.34 9.34
C GLU A 506 20.74 -30.17 10.87
N ALA A 507 20.81 -28.93 11.36
CA ALA A 507 20.66 -28.64 12.79
C ALA A 507 19.29 -29.10 13.33
N LEU A 508 18.20 -28.89 12.58
CA LEU A 508 16.88 -29.36 12.96
C LEU A 508 16.77 -30.90 12.91
N SER A 509 17.46 -31.55 11.99
CA SER A 509 17.52 -33.03 11.92
C SER A 509 18.21 -33.62 13.13
N ASP A 510 19.27 -32.97 13.64
CA ASP A 510 19.95 -33.35 14.86
C ASP A 510 19.07 -33.10 16.13
N ILE A 511 18.26 -32.04 16.09
CA ILE A 511 17.36 -31.70 17.21
C ILE A 511 16.15 -32.63 17.27
N PHE A 512 15.63 -33.06 16.11
CA PHE A 512 14.43 -33.89 15.96
C PHE A 512 14.72 -35.21 15.21
N PRO A 513 15.67 -36.05 15.68
CA PRO A 513 16.03 -37.29 15.01
C PRO A 513 14.87 -38.30 14.96
N GLU A 514 13.86 -38.13 15.82
CA GLU A 514 12.66 -38.95 15.91
C GLU A 514 11.64 -38.69 14.79
N TYR A 515 11.75 -37.57 14.04
CA TYR A 515 10.77 -37.17 13.02
C TYR A 515 11.36 -37.13 11.62
N LYS A 516 10.55 -37.55 10.65
CA LYS A 516 10.90 -37.39 9.25
C LYS A 516 10.64 -35.99 8.77
N MET A 517 11.58 -35.41 8.05
CA MET A 517 11.48 -34.05 7.55
C MET A 517 11.58 -33.99 6.04
N SER A 518 10.84 -33.03 5.45
CA SER A 518 10.96 -32.60 4.06
C SER A 518 11.60 -31.23 3.99
N LYS A 519 12.29 -30.90 2.88
CA LYS A 519 12.84 -29.57 2.63
C LYS A 519 12.40 -29.04 1.27
N ILE A 520 12.05 -27.74 1.21
CA ILE A 520 11.67 -27.06 -0.04
C ILE A 520 12.34 -25.69 -0.13
N HIS A 521 12.96 -25.41 -1.28
CA HIS A 521 13.58 -24.12 -1.55
C HIS A 521 13.45 -23.70 -3.02
N GLY A 522 13.73 -22.40 -3.33
CA GLY A 522 13.53 -21.81 -4.65
C GLY A 522 14.20 -22.54 -5.82
N LYS A 523 15.41 -23.08 -5.60
CA LYS A 523 16.24 -23.73 -6.65
C LYS A 523 15.85 -25.15 -7.01
N MET A 524 15.00 -25.81 -6.24
CA MET A 524 14.50 -27.15 -6.58
C MET A 524 13.67 -27.09 -7.87
N LYS A 525 13.80 -28.13 -8.69
CA LYS A 525 12.94 -28.30 -9.87
C LYS A 525 11.49 -28.51 -9.44
N SER A 526 10.53 -28.10 -10.27
CA SER A 526 9.09 -28.23 -9.95
C SER A 526 8.71 -29.64 -9.50
N LYS A 527 9.18 -30.67 -10.18
CA LYS A 527 8.91 -32.07 -9.83
C LYS A 527 9.44 -32.47 -8.44
N GLU A 528 10.61 -31.96 -8.05
CA GLU A 528 11.20 -32.23 -6.74
C GLU A 528 10.39 -31.53 -5.63
N LYS A 529 9.97 -30.30 -5.88
CA LYS A 529 9.07 -29.55 -4.96
C LYS A 529 7.74 -30.29 -4.78
N GLU A 530 7.15 -30.76 -5.88
CA GLU A 530 5.91 -31.53 -5.87
C GLU A 530 6.05 -32.82 -5.07
N ALA A 531 7.15 -33.55 -5.26
CA ALA A 531 7.43 -34.81 -4.55
C ALA A 531 7.55 -34.55 -3.02
N GLU A 532 8.32 -33.55 -2.60
CA GLU A 532 8.49 -33.22 -1.18
C GLU A 532 7.17 -32.73 -0.57
N MET A 533 6.40 -31.92 -1.30
CA MET A 533 5.07 -31.52 -0.85
C MET A 533 4.09 -32.67 -0.74
N ALA A 534 4.12 -33.63 -1.66
CA ALA A 534 3.27 -34.82 -1.62
C ALA A 534 3.61 -35.70 -0.39
N ARG A 535 4.88 -35.88 -0.07
CA ARG A 535 5.35 -36.60 1.14
C ARG A 535 4.84 -35.90 2.42
N PHE A 536 4.88 -34.58 2.45
CA PHE A 536 4.35 -33.81 3.58
C PHE A 536 2.82 -33.88 3.63
N ALA A 537 2.13 -33.70 2.52
CA ALA A 537 0.67 -33.73 2.47
C ALA A 537 0.09 -35.13 2.84
N SER A 538 0.79 -36.21 2.50
CA SER A 538 0.41 -37.60 2.87
C SER A 538 0.69 -37.94 4.33
N GLY A 539 1.42 -37.08 5.08
CA GLY A 539 1.82 -37.36 6.46
C GLY A 539 3.07 -38.24 6.59
N GLU A 540 3.72 -38.59 5.49
CA GLU A 540 5.01 -39.37 5.52
C GLU A 540 6.09 -38.58 6.28
N THR A 541 6.09 -37.26 6.13
CA THR A 541 6.96 -36.34 6.87
C THR A 541 6.14 -35.44 7.79
N GLN A 542 6.62 -35.23 9.02
CA GLN A 542 5.94 -34.48 10.08
C GLN A 542 6.34 -33.01 10.09
N ILE A 543 7.54 -32.69 9.64
CA ILE A 543 8.09 -31.33 9.62
C ILE A 543 8.51 -30.98 8.20
N LEU A 544 8.04 -29.83 7.70
CA LEU A 544 8.49 -29.27 6.43
C LEU A 544 9.30 -28.00 6.69
N VAL A 545 10.58 -28.05 6.30
CA VAL A 545 11.51 -26.93 6.37
C VAL A 545 11.59 -26.24 5.00
N ALA A 546 11.33 -24.94 4.95
CA ALA A 546 11.31 -24.25 3.68
C ALA A 546 11.77 -22.78 3.75
N THR A 547 12.11 -22.24 2.59
CA THR A 547 12.18 -20.79 2.40
C THR A 547 10.78 -20.23 2.07
N THR A 548 10.66 -18.94 1.78
CA THR A 548 9.39 -18.24 1.43
C THR A 548 8.61 -18.86 0.25
N VAL A 549 9.14 -19.86 -0.43
CA VAL A 549 8.50 -20.57 -1.57
C VAL A 549 7.19 -21.30 -1.19
N ILE A 550 6.89 -21.44 0.12
CA ILE A 550 5.59 -21.99 0.59
C ILE A 550 4.41 -21.05 0.27
N GLU A 551 4.64 -19.87 -0.30
CA GLU A 551 3.57 -19.01 -0.82
C GLU A 551 2.67 -19.73 -1.85
N VAL A 552 3.13 -20.84 -2.42
CA VAL A 552 2.40 -21.65 -3.40
C VAL A 552 1.46 -22.64 -2.69
N GLY A 553 0.29 -22.28 -2.55
CA GLY A 553 -1.07 -22.78 -2.38
C GLY A 553 -1.38 -24.22 -1.95
N VAL A 554 -0.45 -25.09 -1.53
CA VAL A 554 -0.82 -26.46 -1.15
C VAL A 554 -1.58 -26.49 0.17
N ASN A 555 -2.76 -27.11 0.14
CA ASN A 555 -3.60 -27.27 1.32
C ASN A 555 -3.22 -28.55 2.08
N VAL A 556 -2.69 -28.40 3.31
CA VAL A 556 -2.42 -29.52 4.23
C VAL A 556 -3.24 -29.31 5.50
N PRO A 557 -4.44 -29.90 5.60
CA PRO A 557 -5.36 -29.65 6.74
C PRO A 557 -4.76 -30.06 8.09
N ASN A 558 -3.87 -31.05 8.13
CA ASN A 558 -3.21 -31.55 9.34
C ASN A 558 -2.04 -30.66 9.82
N ALA A 559 -1.57 -29.71 9.00
CA ALA A 559 -0.54 -28.78 9.40
C ALA A 559 -1.13 -27.67 10.28
N SER A 560 -0.88 -27.76 11.58
CA SER A 560 -1.46 -26.87 12.58
C SER A 560 -0.45 -25.91 13.21
N VAL A 561 0.86 -26.04 12.92
CA VAL A 561 1.90 -25.17 13.46
C VAL A 561 2.73 -24.56 12.33
N MET A 562 2.86 -23.24 12.37
CA MET A 562 3.76 -22.46 11.54
C MET A 562 4.82 -21.78 12.41
N VAL A 563 6.08 -22.08 12.19
CA VAL A 563 7.20 -21.41 12.83
C VAL A 563 7.92 -20.56 11.79
N ILE A 564 8.02 -19.26 12.03
CA ILE A 564 8.71 -18.32 11.14
C ILE A 564 9.95 -17.82 11.87
N LEU A 565 11.11 -18.24 11.39
CA LEU A 565 12.40 -17.84 11.94
C LEU A 565 12.82 -16.50 11.36
N ASP A 566 13.54 -15.69 12.15
CA ASP A 566 13.91 -14.33 11.76
C ASP A 566 12.71 -13.50 11.24
N ALA A 567 11.57 -13.59 11.93
CA ALA A 567 10.32 -12.96 11.50
C ALA A 567 10.44 -11.44 11.28
N GLN A 568 11.44 -10.77 11.90
CA GLN A 568 11.73 -9.35 11.69
C GLN A 568 12.13 -9.01 10.24
N ARG A 569 12.53 -9.98 9.44
CA ARG A 569 12.94 -9.80 8.03
C ARG A 569 11.78 -9.86 7.04
N PHE A 570 10.61 -10.28 7.51
CA PHE A 570 9.42 -10.40 6.67
C PHE A 570 8.56 -9.15 6.72
N GLY A 571 7.91 -8.82 5.60
CA GLY A 571 6.82 -7.86 5.57
C GLY A 571 5.55 -8.40 6.22
N LEU A 572 4.67 -7.51 6.70
CA LEU A 572 3.40 -7.90 7.34
C LEU A 572 2.52 -8.76 6.43
N SER A 573 2.42 -8.41 5.16
CA SER A 573 1.66 -9.19 4.17
C SER A 573 2.20 -10.61 4.00
N GLN A 574 3.53 -10.79 4.00
CA GLN A 574 4.16 -12.11 3.93
C GLN A 574 3.91 -12.94 5.18
N LEU A 575 4.06 -12.33 6.38
CA LEU A 575 3.77 -13.00 7.64
C LEU A 575 2.31 -13.46 7.70
N HIS A 576 1.38 -12.62 7.23
CA HIS A 576 -0.04 -12.96 7.18
C HIS A 576 -0.33 -14.12 6.21
N GLN A 577 0.26 -14.11 5.01
CA GLN A 577 0.14 -15.21 4.04
C GLN A 577 0.68 -16.54 4.58
N LEU A 578 1.85 -16.51 5.24
CA LEU A 578 2.45 -17.68 5.87
C LEU A 578 1.56 -18.19 7.01
N ARG A 579 1.05 -17.30 7.88
CA ARG A 579 0.09 -17.66 8.93
C ARG A 579 -1.14 -18.35 8.36
N GLY A 580 -1.67 -17.87 7.24
CA GLY A 580 -2.83 -18.45 6.57
C GLY A 580 -2.62 -19.86 5.98
N ARG A 581 -1.39 -20.39 5.99
CA ARG A 581 -1.11 -21.78 5.56
C ARG A 581 -1.50 -22.82 6.61
N VAL A 582 -1.66 -22.42 7.85
CA VAL A 582 -2.21 -23.26 8.93
C VAL A 582 -3.63 -22.82 9.29
N GLY A 583 -4.31 -23.56 10.17
CA GLY A 583 -5.69 -23.23 10.58
C GLY A 583 -6.75 -23.62 9.57
N ARG A 584 -6.50 -24.62 8.74
CA ARG A 584 -7.47 -25.16 7.76
C ARG A 584 -8.21 -26.41 8.24
N GLY A 585 -7.74 -27.01 9.34
CA GLY A 585 -8.40 -28.10 10.03
C GLY A 585 -9.31 -27.62 11.17
N ALA A 586 -10.00 -28.56 11.84
CA ALA A 586 -10.85 -28.29 13.01
C ALA A 586 -10.06 -28.02 14.29
N ASP A 587 -8.76 -28.32 14.31
CA ASP A 587 -7.90 -28.21 15.46
C ASP A 587 -7.35 -26.79 15.66
N GLN A 588 -6.98 -26.48 16.93
CA GLN A 588 -6.29 -25.24 17.24
C GLN A 588 -4.97 -25.17 16.52
N SER A 589 -4.71 -24.07 15.85
CA SER A 589 -3.47 -23.82 15.09
C SER A 589 -2.68 -22.68 15.68
N TYR A 590 -1.36 -22.76 15.51
CA TYR A 590 -0.39 -21.83 16.09
C TYR A 590 0.53 -21.24 15.02
N CYS A 591 0.80 -19.94 15.09
CA CYS A 591 1.83 -19.27 14.34
C CYS A 591 2.87 -18.68 15.30
N ILE A 592 4.11 -19.12 15.23
CA ILE A 592 5.17 -18.71 16.14
C ILE A 592 6.17 -17.85 15.37
N LEU A 593 6.23 -16.57 15.73
CA LEU A 593 7.16 -15.61 15.17
C LEU A 593 8.43 -15.57 16.03
N VAL A 594 9.54 -16.01 15.49
CA VAL A 594 10.83 -16.01 16.19
C VAL A 594 11.66 -14.84 15.71
N THR A 595 12.16 -14.01 16.64
CA THR A 595 12.95 -12.82 16.31
C THR A 595 14.21 -12.75 17.18
N ASN A 596 15.18 -11.94 16.74
CA ASN A 596 16.27 -11.52 17.62
C ASN A 596 15.75 -10.53 18.69
N ARG A 597 16.57 -10.22 19.72
CA ARG A 597 16.21 -9.28 20.80
C ARG A 597 16.28 -7.81 20.38
N ALA A 598 17.13 -7.48 19.43
CA ALA A 598 17.39 -6.12 19.00
C ALA A 598 16.41 -5.72 17.88
N LEU A 599 15.17 -5.40 18.23
CA LEU A 599 14.15 -4.96 17.29
C LEU A 599 14.07 -3.42 17.24
N SER A 600 13.97 -2.86 16.05
CA SER A 600 13.56 -1.47 15.87
C SER A 600 12.12 -1.25 16.38
N ALA A 601 11.77 -0.02 16.74
CA ALA A 601 10.41 0.30 17.18
C ALA A 601 9.34 -0.06 16.12
N GLU A 602 9.66 0.15 14.85
CA GLU A 602 8.79 -0.21 13.72
C GLU A 602 8.61 -1.73 13.59
N THR A 603 9.71 -2.48 13.65
CA THR A 603 9.66 -3.95 13.59
C THR A 603 8.87 -4.53 14.77
N ARG A 604 9.05 -3.98 15.97
CA ARG A 604 8.26 -4.37 17.13
C ARG A 604 6.77 -4.18 16.90
N LYS A 605 6.36 -3.01 16.41
CA LYS A 605 4.95 -2.75 16.04
C LYS A 605 4.41 -3.75 15.03
N ARG A 606 5.22 -4.15 14.02
CA ARG A 606 4.81 -5.18 13.04
C ARG A 606 4.53 -6.52 13.70
N ILE A 607 5.40 -6.97 14.59
CA ILE A 607 5.24 -8.23 15.31
C ILE A 607 4.03 -8.17 16.27
N ASP A 608 3.86 -7.05 17.00
CA ASP A 608 2.75 -6.86 17.94
C ASP A 608 1.40 -6.92 17.19
N ILE A 609 1.25 -6.24 16.06
CA ILE A 609 0.03 -6.28 15.24
C ILE A 609 -0.30 -7.71 14.79
N MET A 610 0.70 -8.49 14.37
CA MET A 610 0.51 -9.90 14.00
C MET A 610 0.01 -10.76 15.15
N CYS A 611 0.40 -10.45 16.39
CA CYS A 611 -0.07 -11.15 17.58
C CYS A 611 -1.45 -10.69 18.06
N GLU A 612 -1.80 -9.41 17.86
CA GLU A 612 -3.05 -8.80 18.31
C GLU A 612 -4.27 -9.17 17.47
N THR A 613 -4.09 -9.37 16.15
CA THR A 613 -5.21 -9.58 15.25
C THR A 613 -4.99 -10.69 14.23
N ASN A 614 -6.09 -11.40 13.93
CA ASN A 614 -6.16 -12.33 12.80
C ASN A 614 -6.78 -11.70 11.54
N ASP A 615 -7.33 -10.48 11.65
CA ASP A 615 -7.96 -9.77 10.55
C ASP A 615 -6.91 -9.26 9.56
N GLY A 616 -6.91 -9.86 8.37
CA GLY A 616 -5.96 -9.52 7.30
C GLY A 616 -6.12 -8.10 6.77
N PHE A 617 -7.32 -7.50 6.84
CA PHE A 617 -7.54 -6.11 6.40
C PHE A 617 -6.91 -5.13 7.39
N ARG A 618 -7.05 -5.36 8.69
CA ARG A 618 -6.36 -4.57 9.73
C ARG A 618 -4.85 -4.67 9.61
N ILE A 619 -4.32 -5.87 9.31
CA ILE A 619 -2.89 -6.08 9.07
C ILE A 619 -2.42 -5.32 7.84
N ALA A 620 -3.18 -5.36 6.74
CA ALA A 620 -2.84 -4.65 5.51
C ALA A 620 -2.89 -3.11 5.68
N GLU A 621 -3.87 -2.59 6.41
CA GLU A 621 -3.93 -1.16 6.77
C GLU A 621 -2.73 -0.73 7.62
N ALA A 622 -2.31 -1.57 8.57
CA ALA A 622 -1.15 -1.32 9.39
C ALA A 622 0.16 -1.38 8.56
N ASP A 623 0.28 -2.35 7.65
CA ASP A 623 1.42 -2.46 6.73
C ASP A 623 1.55 -1.20 5.87
N LEU A 624 0.43 -0.71 5.32
CA LEU A 624 0.38 0.51 4.54
C LEU A 624 0.81 1.75 5.35
N LYS A 625 0.35 1.87 6.60
CA LYS A 625 0.72 2.98 7.49
C LYS A 625 2.18 2.96 7.93
N LEU A 626 2.76 1.77 8.12
CA LEU A 626 4.15 1.61 8.58
C LEU A 626 5.18 1.82 7.46
N ARG A 627 4.87 1.45 6.22
CA ARG A 627 5.78 1.63 5.07
C ARG A 627 6.03 3.10 4.71
N GLY A 628 5.07 3.98 4.97
CA GLY A 628 5.14 5.38 4.58
C GLY A 628 5.00 5.63 3.07
N PRO A 629 5.00 6.91 2.62
CA PRO A 629 4.73 7.27 1.23
C PRO A 629 5.82 6.87 0.22
N GLY A 630 7.06 6.56 0.67
CA GLY A 630 8.18 6.23 -0.21
C GLY A 630 8.25 4.77 -0.68
N ASP A 631 7.65 3.83 0.04
CA ASP A 631 7.76 2.40 -0.23
C ASP A 631 6.59 1.81 -1.05
N LEU A 632 5.69 2.65 -1.54
CA LEU A 632 4.70 2.25 -2.56
C LEU A 632 5.37 1.85 -3.90
N GLU A 633 6.70 2.05 -4.03
CA GLU A 633 7.50 1.52 -5.16
C GLU A 633 7.42 -0.01 -5.31
N GLY A 634 7.09 -0.76 -4.27
CA GLY A 634 6.77 -2.21 -4.37
C GLY A 634 5.51 -2.50 -5.18
N THR A 635 4.65 -1.51 -5.42
CA THR A 635 3.50 -1.58 -6.33
C THR A 635 3.85 -1.28 -7.79
N GLN A 636 5.12 -1.05 -8.13
CA GLN A 636 5.58 -0.98 -9.53
C GLN A 636 5.27 -2.26 -10.34
N GLN A 637 4.94 -3.36 -9.68
CA GLN A 637 4.41 -4.56 -10.36
C GLN A 637 3.04 -4.33 -11.01
N SER A 638 2.28 -3.31 -10.57
CA SER A 638 1.03 -2.88 -11.21
C SER A 638 1.22 -1.74 -12.24
N GLY A 639 2.45 -1.23 -12.41
CA GLY A 639 2.76 -0.16 -13.37
C GLY A 639 2.30 1.24 -12.97
N MET A 640 1.82 1.45 -11.75
CA MET A 640 1.30 2.74 -11.27
C MET A 640 2.19 3.31 -10.17
N ALA A 641 3.02 4.27 -10.50
CA ALA A 641 3.54 5.23 -9.54
C ALA A 641 2.50 6.37 -9.42
N PHE A 642 1.76 6.45 -8.32
CA PHE A 642 0.97 7.66 -8.04
C PHE A 642 1.94 8.75 -7.58
N ASP A 643 2.21 9.70 -8.45
CA ASP A 643 3.01 10.89 -8.11
C ASP A 643 2.10 11.89 -7.36
N LEU A 644 1.69 11.49 -6.14
CA LEU A 644 0.91 12.34 -5.25
C LEU A 644 1.86 13.31 -4.55
N LYS A 645 1.55 14.60 -4.63
CA LYS A 645 2.41 15.68 -4.11
C LYS A 645 2.13 16.00 -2.63
N ILE A 646 0.86 15.85 -2.20
CA ILE A 646 0.44 16.22 -0.84
C ILE A 646 -0.40 15.16 -0.16
N ALA A 647 -1.21 14.41 -0.91
CA ALA A 647 -2.05 13.36 -0.36
C ALA A 647 -1.25 12.07 -0.12
N ASP A 648 -1.62 11.35 0.93
CA ASP A 648 -1.06 10.06 1.29
C ASP A 648 -2.19 9.03 1.39
N ILE A 649 -2.28 8.11 0.43
CA ILE A 649 -3.35 7.10 0.37
C ILE A 649 -3.41 6.26 1.67
N ALA A 650 -2.26 6.05 2.32
CA ALA A 650 -2.17 5.29 3.55
C ALA A 650 -2.80 6.00 4.76
N ARG A 651 -2.72 7.33 4.78
CA ARG A 651 -3.17 8.17 5.89
C ARG A 651 -4.50 8.84 5.61
N ASP A 652 -4.77 9.16 4.35
CA ASP A 652 -5.92 9.97 3.93
C ASP A 652 -7.09 9.09 3.43
N GLY A 653 -7.23 7.85 3.92
CA GLY A 653 -8.21 6.86 3.44
C GLY A 653 -9.66 7.36 3.44
N ALA A 654 -10.09 8.07 4.49
CA ALA A 654 -11.43 8.66 4.53
C ALA A 654 -11.62 9.72 3.42
N LEU A 655 -10.56 10.48 3.11
CA LEU A 655 -10.57 11.49 2.07
C LEU A 655 -10.59 10.87 0.67
N VAL A 656 -9.91 9.72 0.46
CA VAL A 656 -9.99 8.93 -0.79
C VAL A 656 -11.43 8.50 -1.03
N GLN A 657 -12.12 7.98 0.00
CA GLN A 657 -13.51 7.56 -0.14
C GLN A 657 -14.44 8.75 -0.48
N LEU A 658 -14.29 9.87 0.24
CA LEU A 658 -15.05 11.08 -0.03
C LEU A 658 -14.83 11.61 -1.46
N ALA A 659 -13.58 11.64 -1.90
CA ALA A 659 -13.20 12.05 -3.26
C ALA A 659 -13.82 11.14 -4.33
N ARG A 660 -13.86 9.82 -4.08
CA ARG A 660 -14.47 8.84 -4.97
C ARG A 660 -15.99 9.03 -5.04
N ASP A 661 -16.65 9.21 -3.89
CA ASP A 661 -18.11 9.38 -3.83
C ASP A 661 -18.55 10.63 -4.60
N GLU A 662 -17.83 11.74 -4.46
CA GLU A 662 -18.10 12.96 -5.22
C GLU A 662 -17.79 12.80 -6.72
N ALA A 663 -16.69 12.15 -7.07
CA ALA A 663 -16.35 11.86 -8.47
C ALA A 663 -17.38 10.91 -9.12
N GLN A 664 -17.91 9.93 -8.39
CA GLN A 664 -18.96 9.02 -8.88
C GLN A 664 -20.24 9.78 -9.20
N LYS A 665 -20.69 10.72 -8.34
CA LYS A 665 -21.86 11.57 -8.60
C LYS A 665 -21.72 12.36 -9.91
N ILE A 666 -20.51 12.86 -10.18
CA ILE A 666 -20.22 13.61 -11.43
C ILE A 666 -20.32 12.69 -12.64
N VAL A 667 -19.68 11.51 -12.59
CA VAL A 667 -19.67 10.56 -13.71
C VAL A 667 -21.08 9.99 -13.97
N ASP A 668 -21.88 9.74 -12.92
CA ASP A 668 -23.25 9.26 -13.06
C ASP A 668 -24.17 10.31 -13.70
N ARG A 669 -23.99 11.59 -13.33
CA ARG A 669 -24.79 12.70 -13.88
C ARG A 669 -24.34 13.13 -15.27
N ASP A 670 -23.04 13.03 -15.55
CA ASP A 670 -22.43 13.47 -16.84
C ASP A 670 -21.54 12.37 -17.44
N PRO A 671 -22.15 11.25 -17.83
CA PRO A 671 -21.40 10.11 -18.34
C PRO A 671 -20.70 10.35 -19.68
N ASP A 672 -21.13 11.38 -20.43
CA ASP A 672 -20.56 11.78 -21.74
C ASP A 672 -19.57 12.95 -21.63
N CYS A 673 -19.37 13.48 -20.43
CA CYS A 673 -18.45 14.60 -20.16
C CYS A 673 -18.79 15.89 -20.95
N ASN A 674 -20.08 16.21 -21.08
CA ASN A 674 -20.59 17.30 -21.95
C ASN A 674 -21.31 18.40 -21.18
N LEU A 675 -21.73 18.18 -19.93
CA LEU A 675 -22.53 19.17 -19.20
C LEU A 675 -21.72 20.44 -18.96
N PRO A 676 -22.26 21.64 -19.29
CA PRO A 676 -21.55 22.90 -19.13
C PRO A 676 -21.12 23.17 -17.68
N GLU A 677 -21.93 22.76 -16.71
CA GLU A 677 -21.62 22.90 -15.28
C GLU A 677 -20.39 22.12 -14.83
N HIS A 678 -20.03 21.04 -15.57
CA HIS A 678 -18.84 20.23 -15.31
C HIS A 678 -17.65 20.58 -16.21
N ALA A 679 -17.79 21.54 -17.12
CA ALA A 679 -16.75 21.91 -18.08
C ALA A 679 -15.40 22.26 -17.42
N MET A 680 -15.43 22.92 -16.27
CA MET A 680 -14.23 23.23 -15.47
C MET A 680 -13.47 21.94 -15.11
N LEU A 681 -14.17 20.91 -14.62
CA LEU A 681 -13.59 19.63 -14.22
C LEU A 681 -12.95 18.90 -15.40
N TRP A 682 -13.66 18.82 -16.52
CA TRP A 682 -13.17 18.12 -17.70
C TRP A 682 -11.99 18.84 -18.36
N ASN A 683 -11.98 20.17 -18.35
CA ASN A 683 -10.85 20.95 -18.85
C ASN A 683 -9.61 20.75 -17.96
N ARG A 684 -9.76 20.84 -16.64
CA ARG A 684 -8.66 20.58 -15.70
C ARG A 684 -8.11 19.16 -15.84
N LEU A 685 -8.98 18.17 -15.98
CA LEU A 685 -8.56 16.79 -16.21
C LEU A 685 -7.77 16.62 -17.51
N LYS A 686 -8.13 17.34 -18.57
CA LYS A 686 -7.37 17.35 -19.85
C LYS A 686 -5.99 17.99 -19.69
N GLU A 687 -5.86 19.05 -18.89
CA GLU A 687 -4.57 19.70 -18.58
C GLU A 687 -3.65 18.74 -17.81
N LEU A 688 -4.15 18.11 -16.75
CA LEU A 688 -3.41 17.15 -15.96
C LEU A 688 -2.90 15.94 -16.76
N ARG A 689 -3.63 15.53 -17.80
CA ARG A 689 -3.21 14.45 -18.70
C ARG A 689 -2.08 14.84 -19.66
N LYS A 690 -1.94 16.10 -20.01
CA LYS A 690 -0.85 16.57 -20.88
C LYS A 690 0.50 16.60 -20.16
N THR A 691 0.45 16.75 -18.85
CA THR A 691 1.64 16.87 -18.01
C THR A 691 2.07 15.56 -17.33
N ASN A 692 1.14 14.61 -17.21
CA ASN A 692 1.36 13.33 -16.53
C ASN A 692 0.90 12.13 -17.37
N ILE A 693 1.49 10.98 -17.09
CA ILE A 693 1.18 9.66 -17.66
C ILE A 693 -0.35 9.42 -17.71
N ASP A 694 -0.83 8.88 -18.82
CA ASP A 694 -2.23 8.51 -18.99
C ASP A 694 -2.61 7.36 -18.05
N TRP A 695 -3.04 7.71 -16.84
CA TRP A 695 -3.45 6.81 -15.74
C TRP A 695 -4.50 5.77 -16.18
N ALA A 696 -5.22 6.08 -17.26
CA ALA A 696 -6.25 5.23 -17.81
C ALA A 696 -5.72 4.13 -18.75
N ALA A 697 -4.49 4.26 -19.24
CA ALA A 697 -3.88 3.27 -20.15
C ALA A 697 -3.16 2.13 -19.39
N ILE A 698 -3.09 2.22 -18.07
CA ILE A 698 -2.30 1.30 -17.22
C ILE A 698 -3.20 0.30 -16.46
N SER A 699 -4.52 0.52 -16.40
CA SER A 699 -5.48 -0.39 -15.75
C SER A 699 -5.94 -1.53 -16.65
#